data_efb3e664a16c5436e2a3d2993f7e4364
#
_entry.id   efb3e664a16c5436e2a3d2993f7e4364
#
_cell.length_a   1.000
_cell.length_b   1.000
_cell.length_c   1.000
_cell.angle_alpha   90.00
_cell.angle_beta   90.00
_cell.angle_gamma   90.00
#
_symmetry.space_group_name_H-M   'P 1'
#
loop_
_entity.id
_entity.type
_entity.pdbx_description
1 polymer ?
#
loop_
_entity_poly.entity_id
_entity_poly.type
_entity_poly.pdbx_seq_one_letter_code
_entity_poly.pdbx_strand_id
1 'polypeptide(L)'
;MPNHRIFNERPECQERLIKFLENLGYTYVSRSEAENKRGRLSNVIFEDELIRFLNKQTYKYNGYEFNFSGESISKAVKAIDSSLLQGLSLASKEVYNLLTLGISLEEDITIDKDMPVRQSFDLNYIDFEHPAENIWQVTEEFSVERTNGQYCRPDVVLMVNGIPIVVIECKKSSIDIREGILQNVRNMMPEYIPQLFKYSQLVLSVNPNKVAYGTTGTTADYFVEWREDEKYFEWQKELCLRCSPDGQILEQDRIAVSLLEKNRLLEMIKYFIIYDSNIKKIARHQQFFAVKNAINRIEENNESELKGGVIWHTQGSGKSLTMVMLVKMIQLKKAKENPRFIIVTDRINLDKQIRDNFANSQMEPVRAGTGKGLKALLKDKSNIVITTLINKFETVCKNHYLENDSEKFYVLIDEAHRSQYSSMYNYMREVLPNATLIAFTGTPLISSKKKNTYKKFGSPIHNYTMKRSIEDKITVPLVYEGRKVKQNDPLDTIDAYFESLTENLTDDMKKELKEKYSKFSKLAVASSRINLLAFDIYDHFINYCVPKGLKAMIVCSSRGAAVEMFDVLRTMKGANPRVVITFGDKKEGEDDQNTPSAIRKIKEYHEKMVKPLFGDNNEKYDESVCDNFKNPEGEINILIVKDKLLTGFDAPVAGVLYIDKSMQEHNLLQAIARVNRVYKDKDFGLIVDYWGVFSKLNKAIDMYNDAESKFNQFDSKDIEDAIFGPVDEKNKLEESNKKIWDLFNNIPSSATSNEWQI
;
A
#
# COMPACT_ATOMS: atom_id res chain seq x y z
N MET A 1 11.05 -16.34 48.99
CA MET A 1 9.80 -15.90 48.33
C MET A 1 10.23 -15.15 47.08
N PRO A 2 9.87 -15.55 45.89
CA PRO A 2 10.18 -14.78 44.69
C PRO A 2 9.28 -13.53 44.68
N ASN A 3 9.89 -12.37 44.51
CA ASN A 3 9.20 -11.09 44.33
C ASN A 3 8.20 -11.22 43.18
N HIS A 4 6.91 -11.16 43.48
CA HIS A 4 5.92 -10.84 42.47
C HIS A 4 6.23 -9.43 41.94
N ARG A 5 6.92 -9.32 40.80
CA ARG A 5 6.96 -8.08 40.03
C ARG A 5 5.52 -7.76 39.65
N ILE A 6 4.96 -6.74 40.25
CA ILE A 6 3.69 -6.16 39.82
C ILE A 6 4.00 -5.59 38.42
N PHE A 7 3.53 -6.24 37.36
CA PHE A 7 3.64 -5.77 35.99
C PHE A 7 2.83 -4.51 35.83
N ASN A 8 3.46 -3.35 35.99
CA ASN A 8 2.89 -2.04 35.79
C ASN A 8 3.34 -1.49 34.43
N GLU A 9 2.44 -0.84 33.70
CA GLU A 9 2.68 -0.25 32.37
C GLU A 9 3.88 0.70 32.36
N ARG A 10 4.00 1.53 33.39
CA ARG A 10 5.05 2.54 33.50
C ARG A 10 6.48 1.95 33.62
N PRO A 11 6.81 1.07 34.57
CA PRO A 11 8.15 0.54 34.66
C PRO A 11 8.50 -0.49 33.58
N GLU A 12 7.51 -1.22 33.04
CA GLU A 12 7.75 -2.29 32.09
C GLU A 12 8.02 -1.77 30.67
N CYS A 13 7.28 -0.74 30.21
CA CYS A 13 7.36 -0.20 28.86
C CYS A 13 7.91 1.23 28.85
N GLN A 14 7.22 2.18 29.47
CA GLN A 14 7.51 3.61 29.36
C GLN A 14 8.89 4.01 29.90
N GLU A 15 9.21 3.66 31.15
CA GLU A 15 10.50 4.04 31.78
C GLU A 15 11.69 3.37 31.04
N ARG A 16 11.51 2.12 30.63
CA ARG A 16 12.51 1.42 29.84
C ARG A 16 12.75 2.12 28.50
N LEU A 17 11.68 2.49 27.78
CA LEU A 17 11.77 3.17 26.49
C LEU A 17 12.46 4.53 26.64
N ILE A 18 12.15 5.30 27.67
CA ILE A 18 12.81 6.59 27.94
C ILE A 18 14.31 6.40 28.15
N LYS A 19 14.72 5.46 29.01
CA LYS A 19 16.16 5.16 29.23
C LYS A 19 16.85 4.70 27.97
N PHE A 20 16.18 3.89 27.16
CA PHE A 20 16.70 3.46 25.88
C PHE A 20 16.92 4.66 24.93
N LEU A 21 15.96 5.59 24.87
CA LEU A 21 16.05 6.80 24.05
C LEU A 21 17.12 7.78 24.57
N GLU A 22 17.33 7.89 25.89
CA GLU A 22 18.47 8.64 26.44
C GLU A 22 19.79 8.07 25.95
N ASN A 23 19.95 6.75 26.02
CA ASN A 23 21.15 6.05 25.52
C ASN A 23 21.30 6.18 23.98
N LEU A 24 20.19 6.37 23.24
CA LEU A 24 20.17 6.65 21.80
C LEU A 24 20.52 8.13 21.51
N GLY A 25 20.69 8.94 22.56
CA GLY A 25 21.17 10.33 22.50
C GLY A 25 20.07 11.40 22.55
N TYR A 26 18.87 11.07 23.04
CA TYR A 26 17.86 12.06 23.38
C TYR A 26 18.10 12.62 24.80
N THR A 27 17.86 13.90 24.97
CA THR A 27 17.93 14.53 26.29
C THR A 27 16.57 14.36 26.98
N TYR A 28 16.56 13.73 28.15
CA TYR A 28 15.33 13.60 28.93
C TYR A 28 14.92 14.94 29.53
N VAL A 29 13.65 15.25 29.42
CA VAL A 29 12.99 16.42 30.01
C VAL A 29 11.85 15.91 30.87
N SER A 30 11.95 16.11 32.18
CA SER A 30 10.91 15.66 33.09
C SER A 30 9.57 16.35 32.80
N ARG A 31 8.47 15.73 33.25
CA ARG A 31 7.14 16.27 33.07
C ARG A 31 7.03 17.72 33.60
N SER A 32 7.55 18.00 34.81
CA SER A 32 7.50 19.33 35.41
C SER A 32 8.29 20.36 34.61
N GLU A 33 9.45 20.00 34.09
CA GLU A 33 10.24 20.85 33.20
C GLU A 33 9.53 21.11 31.87
N ALA A 34 8.89 20.07 31.27
CA ALA A 34 8.11 20.21 30.06
C ALA A 34 6.88 21.11 30.25
N GLU A 35 6.21 21.04 31.38
CA GLU A 35 5.12 21.96 31.75
C GLU A 35 5.62 23.38 31.91
N ASN A 36 6.76 23.59 32.59
CA ASN A 36 7.39 24.91 32.77
C ASN A 36 7.82 25.54 31.43
N LYS A 37 8.48 24.74 30.54
CA LYS A 37 8.93 25.21 29.21
C LYS A 37 7.77 25.69 28.32
N ARG A 38 6.57 25.17 28.52
CA ARG A 38 5.37 25.55 27.74
C ARG A 38 4.57 26.70 28.34
N GLY A 39 4.74 26.95 29.61
CA GLY A 39 3.98 27.95 30.38
C GLY A 39 2.50 27.62 30.52
N ARG A 40 1.82 27.20 29.47
CA ARG A 40 0.41 26.79 29.45
C ARG A 40 0.28 25.37 28.89
N LEU A 41 -0.62 24.55 29.46
CA LEU A 41 -0.83 23.19 28.99
C LEU A 41 -1.55 23.08 27.62
N SER A 42 -2.11 24.18 27.13
CA SER A 42 -2.61 24.29 25.75
C SER A 42 -1.48 24.41 24.73
N ASN A 43 -0.31 24.92 25.12
CA ASN A 43 0.87 24.99 24.27
C ASN A 43 1.55 23.62 24.21
N VAL A 44 2.07 23.27 23.05
CA VAL A 44 2.71 21.97 22.81
C VAL A 44 4.16 22.09 22.31
N ILE A 45 4.61 23.29 22.02
CA ILE A 45 5.99 23.60 21.57
C ILE A 45 6.81 24.10 22.77
N PHE A 46 8.10 23.76 22.82
CA PHE A 46 9.10 24.38 23.66
C PHE A 46 9.66 25.60 22.91
N GLU A 47 8.99 26.75 23.06
CA GLU A 47 9.25 27.92 22.23
C GLU A 47 10.70 28.44 22.40
N ASP A 48 11.24 28.43 23.62
CA ASP A 48 12.63 28.85 23.88
C ASP A 48 13.65 27.97 23.16
N GLU A 49 13.40 26.65 23.08
CA GLU A 49 14.26 25.72 22.36
C GLU A 49 14.18 25.95 20.85
N LEU A 50 12.98 26.22 20.33
CA LEU A 50 12.80 26.57 18.91
C LEU A 50 13.52 27.87 18.57
N ILE A 51 13.33 28.92 19.35
CA ILE A 51 14.02 30.21 19.17
C ILE A 51 15.54 30.04 19.25
N ARG A 52 16.03 29.21 20.21
CA ARG A 52 17.45 28.90 20.33
C ARG A 52 18.04 28.24 19.09
N PHE A 53 17.29 27.29 18.50
CA PHE A 53 17.71 26.63 17.27
C PHE A 53 17.66 27.56 16.07
N LEU A 54 16.60 28.35 15.91
CA LEU A 54 16.43 29.27 14.79
C LEU A 54 17.52 30.37 14.80
N ASN A 55 17.85 30.90 15.98
CA ASN A 55 18.90 31.95 16.15
C ASN A 55 20.32 31.47 15.80
N LYS A 56 20.58 30.17 15.74
CA LYS A 56 21.89 29.64 15.33
C LYS A 56 22.09 29.65 13.81
N GLN A 57 21.03 29.80 13.05
CA GLN A 57 21.11 29.77 11.60
C GLN A 57 21.54 31.09 11.03
N THR A 58 22.33 31.02 9.97
CA THR A 58 22.87 32.18 9.25
C THR A 58 22.51 32.06 7.77
N TYR A 59 22.53 33.17 7.08
CA TYR A 59 22.42 33.22 5.62
C TYR A 59 23.64 33.96 5.01
N LYS A 60 23.95 33.62 3.74
CA LYS A 60 25.08 34.22 3.02
C LYS A 60 24.62 35.17 1.92
N TYR A 61 25.21 36.34 1.87
CA TYR A 61 24.98 37.29 0.81
C TYR A 61 26.30 37.95 0.41
N ASN A 62 26.64 37.93 -0.88
CA ASN A 62 27.91 38.51 -1.41
C ASN A 62 29.18 38.07 -0.67
N GLY A 63 29.22 36.82 -0.16
CA GLY A 63 30.37 36.29 0.56
C GLY A 63 30.41 36.62 2.06
N TYR A 64 29.51 37.45 2.55
CA TYR A 64 29.33 37.74 3.98
C TYR A 64 28.27 36.83 4.61
N GLU A 65 28.40 36.57 5.90
CA GLU A 65 27.48 35.74 6.68
C GLU A 65 26.71 36.61 7.67
N PHE A 66 25.40 36.47 7.72
CA PHE A 66 24.48 37.27 8.54
C PHE A 66 23.57 36.37 9.37
N ASN A 67 23.19 36.84 10.56
CA ASN A 67 22.15 36.24 11.37
C ASN A 67 20.78 36.75 10.93
N PHE A 68 19.75 35.94 11.08
CA PHE A 68 18.36 36.37 10.90
C PHE A 68 17.97 37.41 11.96
N SER A 69 17.16 38.38 11.57
CA SER A 69 16.61 39.37 12.47
C SER A 69 15.65 38.80 13.51
N GLY A 70 15.53 39.39 14.68
CA GLY A 70 14.58 38.99 15.70
C GLY A 70 13.12 39.04 15.22
N GLU A 71 12.82 39.92 14.25
CA GLU A 71 11.52 40.00 13.61
C GLU A 71 11.25 38.75 12.77
N SER A 72 12.22 38.30 11.98
CA SER A 72 12.14 37.07 11.17
C SER A 72 12.01 35.84 12.03
N ILE A 73 12.77 35.72 13.12
CA ILE A 73 12.62 34.62 14.08
C ILE A 73 11.21 34.62 14.67
N SER A 74 10.66 35.77 15.08
CA SER A 74 9.28 35.85 15.61
C SER A 74 8.24 35.49 14.56
N LYS A 75 8.44 35.85 13.29
CA LYS A 75 7.56 35.44 12.19
C LYS A 75 7.60 33.92 11.98
N ALA A 76 8.78 33.31 12.03
CA ALA A 76 8.94 31.85 11.90
C ALA A 76 8.24 31.10 13.03
N VAL A 77 8.42 31.53 14.28
CA VAL A 77 7.75 30.92 15.44
C VAL A 77 6.22 31.00 15.34
N LYS A 78 5.69 32.11 14.83
CA LYS A 78 4.23 32.25 14.60
C LYS A 78 3.74 31.40 13.43
N ALA A 79 4.53 31.30 12.37
CA ALA A 79 4.13 30.60 11.15
C ALA A 79 3.93 29.09 11.38
N ILE A 80 4.73 28.47 12.25
CA ILE A 80 4.60 27.04 12.51
C ILE A 80 3.35 26.68 13.33
N ASP A 81 2.73 27.65 14.01
CA ASP A 81 1.49 27.45 14.74
C ASP A 81 0.26 27.54 13.82
N SER A 82 0.19 26.62 12.86
CA SER A 82 -0.89 26.51 11.88
C SER A 82 -2.27 26.32 12.55
N SER A 83 -3.28 26.99 11.98
CA SER A 83 -4.65 26.98 12.50
C SER A 83 -5.36 25.64 12.27
N LEU A 84 -6.10 25.18 13.30
CA LEU A 84 -6.95 23.98 13.20
C LEU A 84 -8.35 24.24 12.62
N LEU A 85 -8.69 25.47 12.27
CA LEU A 85 -10.02 25.84 11.76
C LEU A 85 -10.44 25.06 10.51
N GLN A 86 -9.51 24.67 9.67
CA GLN A 86 -9.74 23.87 8.46
C GLN A 86 -9.57 22.36 8.71
N GLY A 87 -9.38 21.94 9.95
CA GLY A 87 -9.20 20.56 10.37
C GLY A 87 -7.75 20.11 10.48
N LEU A 88 -7.55 19.01 11.20
CA LEU A 88 -6.23 18.47 11.55
C LEU A 88 -5.38 18.12 10.31
N SER A 89 -6.00 17.57 9.27
CA SER A 89 -5.28 17.12 8.06
C SER A 89 -4.59 18.28 7.33
N LEU A 90 -5.29 19.41 7.14
CA LEU A 90 -4.73 20.57 6.47
C LEU A 90 -3.69 21.26 7.35
N ALA A 91 -3.96 21.45 8.64
CA ALA A 91 -2.99 22.02 9.56
C ALA A 91 -1.71 21.16 9.63
N SER A 92 -1.83 19.83 9.69
CA SER A 92 -0.67 18.93 9.65
C SER A 92 0.11 19.00 8.33
N LYS A 93 -0.59 19.24 7.20
CA LYS A 93 0.07 19.44 5.90
C LYS A 93 0.87 20.73 5.83
N GLU A 94 0.32 21.81 6.33
CA GLU A 94 1.02 23.11 6.42
C GLU A 94 2.27 23.00 7.31
N VAL A 95 2.11 22.42 8.51
CA VAL A 95 3.26 22.17 9.41
C VAL A 95 4.30 21.27 8.74
N TYR A 96 3.89 20.19 8.09
CA TYR A 96 4.82 19.30 7.39
C TYR A 96 5.64 20.03 6.32
N ASN A 97 4.99 20.89 5.53
CA ASN A 97 5.67 21.69 4.52
C ASN A 97 6.70 22.63 5.16
N LEU A 98 6.35 23.32 6.24
CA LEU A 98 7.29 24.17 6.98
C LEU A 98 8.47 23.38 7.56
N LEU A 99 8.20 22.20 8.15
CA LEU A 99 9.27 21.35 8.69
C LEU A 99 10.26 20.88 7.62
N THR A 100 9.77 20.57 6.41
CA THR A 100 10.58 19.96 5.35
C THR A 100 11.17 20.95 4.35
N LEU A 101 10.54 22.10 4.15
CA LEU A 101 10.94 23.13 3.18
C LEU A 101 11.47 24.41 3.84
N GLY A 102 11.23 24.58 5.15
CA GLY A 102 11.54 25.83 5.84
C GLY A 102 10.52 26.94 5.53
N ILE A 103 10.89 28.15 5.87
CA ILE A 103 10.16 29.37 5.59
C ILE A 103 11.08 30.42 4.95
N SER A 104 10.63 31.06 3.87
CA SER A 104 11.37 32.13 3.21
C SER A 104 11.02 33.47 3.82
N LEU A 105 11.99 34.17 4.32
CA LEU A 105 11.84 35.43 5.06
C LEU A 105 12.68 36.53 4.43
N GLU A 106 12.10 37.73 4.36
CA GLU A 106 12.79 38.90 3.84
C GLU A 106 13.68 39.54 4.92
N GLU A 107 14.94 39.77 4.58
CA GLU A 107 15.92 40.47 5.41
C GLU A 107 16.42 41.76 4.73
N ASP A 108 16.60 42.81 5.50
CA ASP A 108 17.22 44.07 5.04
C ASP A 108 18.73 44.00 5.31
N ILE A 109 19.52 43.93 4.25
CA ILE A 109 20.97 43.74 4.31
C ILE A 109 21.65 45.05 4.00
N THR A 110 22.54 45.53 4.87
CA THR A 110 23.39 46.69 4.64
C THR A 110 24.85 46.23 4.64
N ILE A 111 25.54 46.44 3.52
CA ILE A 111 26.99 46.25 3.38
C ILE A 111 27.59 47.63 3.14
N ASP A 112 28.56 48.03 3.96
CA ASP A 112 29.40 49.24 3.79
C ASP A 112 28.66 50.54 3.41
N LYS A 113 27.84 51.12 4.25
CA LYS A 113 27.20 52.46 4.05
C LYS A 113 26.30 52.57 2.79
N ASP A 114 26.08 51.48 2.07
CA ASP A 114 25.15 51.43 0.92
C ASP A 114 23.69 51.39 1.36
N MET A 115 22.78 51.64 0.42
CA MET A 115 21.35 51.48 0.69
C MET A 115 21.04 50.05 1.05
N PRO A 116 20.17 49.77 2.06
CA PRO A 116 19.79 48.44 2.43
C PRO A 116 19.12 47.71 1.24
N VAL A 117 19.57 46.49 0.98
CA VAL A 117 19.00 45.61 -0.03
C VAL A 117 18.08 44.62 0.67
N ARG A 118 16.84 44.54 0.21
CA ARG A 118 15.87 43.56 0.72
C ARG A 118 15.91 42.31 -0.12
N GLN A 119 16.15 41.16 0.53
CA GLN A 119 16.19 39.85 -0.13
C GLN A 119 15.64 38.76 0.79
N SER A 120 15.06 37.72 0.16
CA SER A 120 14.50 36.56 0.88
C SER A 120 15.55 35.47 1.08
N PHE A 121 15.54 34.89 2.28
CA PHE A 121 16.39 33.74 2.66
C PHE A 121 15.56 32.70 3.38
N ASP A 122 15.95 31.41 3.22
CA ASP A 122 15.24 30.29 3.80
C ASP A 122 15.75 30.01 5.21
N LEU A 123 14.83 29.89 6.16
CA LEU A 123 15.06 29.52 7.55
C LEU A 123 14.41 28.15 7.81
N ASN A 124 15.18 27.20 8.31
CA ASN A 124 14.75 25.82 8.48
C ASN A 124 14.36 25.50 9.92
N TYR A 125 13.28 24.74 10.11
CA TYR A 125 12.85 24.27 11.43
C TYR A 125 13.58 22.99 11.89
N ILE A 126 14.16 22.25 10.95
CA ILE A 126 14.94 21.04 11.18
C ILE A 126 16.15 21.04 10.25
N ASP A 127 17.33 20.75 10.78
CA ASP A 127 18.51 20.47 9.96
C ASP A 127 18.51 18.99 9.57
N PHE A 128 18.21 18.70 8.31
CA PHE A 128 18.21 17.38 7.74
C PHE A 128 19.59 16.92 7.25
N GLU A 129 20.50 17.86 7.03
CA GLU A 129 21.86 17.54 6.53
C GLU A 129 22.82 17.21 7.67
N HIS A 130 22.65 17.88 8.82
CA HIS A 130 23.46 17.71 10.01
C HIS A 130 22.58 17.36 11.23
N PRO A 131 22.14 16.11 11.37
CA PRO A 131 21.23 15.68 12.44
C PRO A 131 21.68 16.02 13.85
N ALA A 132 22.99 16.09 14.07
CA ALA A 132 23.59 16.42 15.37
C ALA A 132 23.37 17.88 15.81
N GLU A 133 23.13 18.79 14.86
CA GLU A 133 22.87 20.21 15.15
C GLU A 133 21.47 20.45 15.73
N ASN A 134 20.54 19.49 15.56
CA ASN A 134 19.20 19.58 16.13
C ASN A 134 19.21 19.31 17.64
N ILE A 135 18.26 19.92 18.34
CA ILE A 135 18.00 19.67 19.77
C ILE A 135 17.02 18.49 19.90
N TRP A 136 17.53 17.37 20.39
CA TRP A 136 16.78 16.12 20.54
C TRP A 136 16.36 15.91 21.99
N GLN A 137 15.05 15.85 22.25
CA GLN A 137 14.53 15.70 23.59
C GLN A 137 13.43 14.65 23.63
N VAL A 138 13.32 13.98 24.79
CA VAL A 138 12.23 13.04 25.13
C VAL A 138 11.59 13.48 26.42
N THR A 139 10.25 13.49 26.48
CA THR A 139 9.51 13.81 27.68
C THR A 139 8.41 12.79 27.93
N GLU A 140 8.03 12.64 29.20
CA GLU A 140 6.99 11.71 29.63
C GLU A 140 5.72 12.42 30.08
N GLU A 141 4.60 11.68 30.09
CA GLU A 141 3.33 12.13 30.69
C GLU A 141 2.95 13.56 30.22
N PHE A 142 3.02 13.77 28.90
CA PHE A 142 2.89 15.08 28.28
C PHE A 142 1.46 15.60 28.34
N SER A 143 1.11 16.30 29.44
CA SER A 143 -0.24 16.81 29.67
C SER A 143 -0.62 17.90 28.67
N VAL A 144 -1.72 17.72 27.94
CA VAL A 144 -2.25 18.70 26.97
C VAL A 144 -3.71 18.98 27.30
N GLU A 145 -4.05 20.27 27.39
CA GLU A 145 -5.40 20.74 27.69
C GLU A 145 -6.33 20.53 26.48
N ARG A 146 -7.52 19.98 26.75
CA ARG A 146 -8.61 19.83 25.77
C ARG A 146 -9.47 21.08 25.74
N THR A 147 -10.29 21.21 24.68
CA THR A 147 -11.25 22.31 24.53
C THR A 147 -12.25 22.45 25.70
N ASN A 148 -12.51 21.40 26.45
CA ASN A 148 -13.40 21.38 27.60
C ASN A 148 -12.70 21.59 28.96
N GLY A 149 -11.43 21.97 28.99
CA GLY A 149 -10.62 22.17 30.18
C GLY A 149 -10.13 20.89 30.86
N GLN A 150 -10.44 19.71 30.33
CA GLN A 150 -9.85 18.44 30.77
C GLN A 150 -8.47 18.24 30.08
N TYR A 151 -7.74 17.24 30.54
CA TYR A 151 -6.41 16.95 29.99
C TYR A 151 -6.34 15.55 29.37
N CYS A 152 -5.60 15.43 28.27
CA CYS A 152 -5.05 14.17 27.78
C CYS A 152 -3.56 14.15 28.07
N ARG A 153 -3.02 12.95 28.23
CA ARG A 153 -1.64 12.78 28.64
C ARG A 153 -1.01 11.62 27.86
N PRO A 154 -0.47 11.89 26.67
CA PRO A 154 0.38 10.94 25.98
C PRO A 154 1.57 10.49 26.82
N ASP A 155 1.90 9.20 26.76
CA ASP A 155 2.90 8.59 27.64
C ASP A 155 4.30 9.10 27.37
N VAL A 156 4.71 9.16 26.08
CA VAL A 156 6.02 9.65 25.66
C VAL A 156 5.89 10.53 24.41
N VAL A 157 6.61 11.66 24.41
CA VAL A 157 6.69 12.57 23.25
C VAL A 157 8.15 12.88 22.95
N LEU A 158 8.54 12.77 21.68
CA LEU A 158 9.87 13.18 21.20
C LEU A 158 9.77 14.56 20.58
N MET A 159 10.68 15.42 20.98
CA MET A 159 10.80 16.78 20.49
C MET A 159 12.06 16.94 19.63
N VAL A 160 11.95 17.63 18.51
CA VAL A 160 13.08 18.10 17.70
C VAL A 160 13.01 19.61 17.62
N ASN A 161 14.05 20.26 18.11
CA ASN A 161 14.10 21.75 18.18
C ASN A 161 12.89 22.36 18.90
N GLY A 162 12.41 21.66 19.94
CA GLY A 162 11.24 22.10 20.71
C GLY A 162 9.87 21.79 20.05
N ILE A 163 9.84 21.14 18.90
CA ILE A 163 8.62 20.78 18.16
C ILE A 163 8.28 19.29 18.42
N PRO A 164 7.04 18.92 18.81
CA PRO A 164 6.66 17.53 19.09
C PRO A 164 6.50 16.73 17.80
N ILE A 165 7.49 15.92 17.47
CA ILE A 165 7.58 15.20 16.18
C ILE A 165 7.02 13.78 16.29
N VAL A 166 7.16 13.12 17.45
CA VAL A 166 6.68 11.75 17.64
C VAL A 166 5.84 11.67 18.91
N VAL A 167 4.69 10.98 18.81
CA VAL A 167 3.80 10.67 19.94
C VAL A 167 3.73 9.17 20.13
N ILE A 168 3.94 8.69 21.34
CA ILE A 168 4.00 7.27 21.68
C ILE A 168 3.05 6.98 22.84
N GLU A 169 2.17 6.01 22.66
CA GLU A 169 1.36 5.40 23.73
C GLU A 169 1.98 4.05 24.11
N CYS A 170 2.27 3.88 25.38
CA CYS A 170 2.86 2.68 25.96
C CYS A 170 1.78 1.80 26.60
N LYS A 171 1.95 0.49 26.45
CA LYS A 171 1.09 -0.51 27.10
C LYS A 171 1.95 -1.60 27.75
N LYS A 172 1.44 -2.21 28.82
CA LYS A 172 2.12 -3.38 29.42
C LYS A 172 2.04 -4.59 28.49
N SER A 173 2.94 -5.55 28.64
CA SER A 173 3.06 -6.74 27.78
C SER A 173 1.76 -7.56 27.68
N SER A 174 0.91 -7.54 28.71
CA SER A 174 -0.38 -8.26 28.76
C SER A 174 -1.55 -7.52 28.06
N ILE A 175 -1.34 -6.29 27.59
CA ILE A 175 -2.36 -5.47 26.92
C ILE A 175 -2.06 -5.45 25.42
N ASP A 176 -3.12 -5.62 24.61
CA ASP A 176 -2.98 -5.52 23.16
C ASP A 176 -2.60 -4.07 22.77
N ILE A 177 -1.62 -3.92 21.89
CA ILE A 177 -1.20 -2.61 21.36
C ILE A 177 -2.34 -1.86 20.67
N ARG A 178 -3.40 -2.57 20.24
CA ARG A 178 -4.59 -1.97 19.64
C ARG A 178 -5.26 -0.95 20.59
N GLU A 179 -5.18 -1.15 21.89
CA GLU A 179 -5.72 -0.17 22.85
C GLU A 179 -4.97 1.17 22.78
N GLY A 180 -3.63 1.15 22.69
CA GLY A 180 -2.83 2.35 22.50
C GLY A 180 -3.05 2.99 21.12
N ILE A 181 -3.26 2.18 20.07
CA ILE A 181 -3.65 2.69 18.74
C ILE A 181 -4.97 3.45 18.83
N LEU A 182 -6.00 2.86 19.45
CA LEU A 182 -7.32 3.49 19.61
C LEU A 182 -7.24 4.77 20.46
N GLN A 183 -6.37 4.78 21.47
CA GLN A 183 -6.11 5.97 22.30
C GLN A 183 -5.49 7.10 21.44
N ASN A 184 -4.48 6.81 20.63
CA ASN A 184 -3.88 7.76 19.70
C ASN A 184 -4.93 8.30 18.71
N VAL A 185 -5.71 7.42 18.08
CA VAL A 185 -6.75 7.81 17.12
C VAL A 185 -7.80 8.71 17.77
N ARG A 186 -8.25 8.37 18.98
CA ARG A 186 -9.15 9.20 19.76
C ARG A 186 -8.54 10.58 20.06
N ASN A 187 -7.28 10.62 20.46
CA ASN A 187 -6.58 11.86 20.82
C ASN A 187 -6.41 12.83 19.64
N MET A 188 -6.48 12.34 18.42
CA MET A 188 -6.47 13.16 17.17
C MET A 188 -7.82 13.82 16.87
N MET A 189 -8.92 13.41 17.51
CA MET A 189 -10.26 13.96 17.24
C MET A 189 -10.38 15.42 17.77
N PRO A 190 -11.25 16.25 17.17
CA PRO A 190 -11.38 17.68 17.52
C PRO A 190 -11.68 17.93 18.99
N GLU A 191 -12.38 17.01 19.67
CA GLU A 191 -12.77 17.10 21.08
C GLU A 191 -11.64 16.78 22.06
N TYR A 192 -10.50 16.29 21.53
CA TYR A 192 -9.36 15.86 22.33
C TYR A 192 -8.18 16.83 22.19
N ILE A 193 -7.05 16.39 21.68
CA ILE A 193 -5.80 17.16 21.62
C ILE A 193 -5.19 17.23 20.21
N PRO A 194 -5.96 17.61 19.15
CA PRO A 194 -5.46 17.70 17.79
C PRO A 194 -4.32 18.71 17.62
N GLN A 195 -4.20 19.71 18.52
CA GLN A 195 -3.13 20.69 18.53
C GLN A 195 -1.74 20.07 18.73
N LEU A 196 -1.62 18.91 19.39
CA LEU A 196 -0.38 18.14 19.47
C LEU A 196 -0.09 17.42 18.16
N PHE A 197 -1.11 16.78 17.60
CA PHE A 197 -0.97 15.91 16.42
C PHE A 197 -0.74 16.67 15.11
N LYS A 198 -1.04 17.96 15.02
CA LYS A 198 -0.72 18.71 13.81
C LYS A 198 0.79 18.77 13.54
N TYR A 199 1.62 18.71 14.59
CA TYR A 199 3.08 18.66 14.48
C TYR A 199 3.63 17.26 14.31
N SER A 200 2.91 16.23 14.81
CA SER A 200 3.40 14.87 14.83
C SER A 200 3.59 14.30 13.43
N GLN A 201 4.76 13.72 13.20
CA GLN A 201 5.10 13.07 11.94
C GLN A 201 4.98 11.55 12.07
N LEU A 202 5.22 11.03 13.25
CA LEU A 202 5.15 9.62 13.56
C LEU A 202 4.31 9.42 14.85
N VAL A 203 3.43 8.43 14.83
CA VAL A 203 2.58 8.06 15.97
C VAL A 203 2.74 6.58 16.22
N LEU A 204 3.11 6.19 17.44
CA LEU A 204 3.37 4.80 17.81
C LEU A 204 2.45 4.33 18.94
N SER A 205 2.13 3.03 18.89
CA SER A 205 1.66 2.26 20.04
C SER A 205 2.66 1.17 20.34
N VAL A 206 3.12 1.08 21.57
CA VAL A 206 4.27 0.28 21.97
C VAL A 206 3.92 -0.58 23.18
N ASN A 207 4.30 -1.85 23.15
CA ASN A 207 4.50 -2.67 24.33
C ASN A 207 5.84 -3.44 24.21
N PRO A 208 6.32 -4.12 25.25
CA PRO A 208 7.61 -4.83 25.19
C PRO A 208 7.77 -5.81 24.02
N ASN A 209 6.66 -6.39 23.54
CA ASN A 209 6.64 -7.48 22.56
C ASN A 209 6.23 -7.02 21.15
N LYS A 210 5.60 -5.85 21.01
CA LYS A 210 5.04 -5.36 19.74
C LYS A 210 5.06 -3.84 19.66
N VAL A 211 5.24 -3.34 18.45
CA VAL A 211 5.12 -1.92 18.12
C VAL A 211 4.37 -1.75 16.82
N ALA A 212 3.37 -0.89 16.83
CA ALA A 212 2.69 -0.46 15.62
C ALA A 212 2.86 1.05 15.42
N TYR A 213 3.00 1.47 14.18
CA TYR A 213 3.17 2.87 13.83
C TYR A 213 2.22 3.34 12.74
N GLY A 214 1.98 4.62 12.76
CA GLY A 214 1.23 5.37 11.76
C GLY A 214 1.68 6.82 11.76
N THR A 215 0.87 7.70 11.20
CA THR A 215 1.08 9.15 11.22
C THR A 215 -0.21 9.86 11.58
N THR A 216 -0.19 11.17 11.70
CA THR A 216 -1.39 11.97 11.98
C THR A 216 -2.49 11.67 10.97
N GLY A 217 -3.69 11.36 11.47
CA GLY A 217 -4.86 11.02 10.65
C GLY A 217 -4.94 9.55 10.22
N THR A 218 -3.96 8.71 10.56
CA THR A 218 -4.03 7.26 10.32
C THR A 218 -5.13 6.64 11.17
N THR A 219 -6.07 5.91 10.55
CA THR A 219 -7.10 5.16 11.29
C THR A 219 -6.53 3.85 11.83
N ALA A 220 -7.18 3.27 12.83
CA ALA A 220 -6.68 2.13 13.59
C ALA A 220 -6.27 0.93 12.72
N ASP A 221 -7.01 0.66 11.66
CA ASP A 221 -6.77 -0.50 10.77
C ASP A 221 -5.57 -0.31 9.83
N TYR A 222 -5.01 0.89 9.75
CA TYR A 222 -3.84 1.22 8.92
C TYR A 222 -2.55 1.44 9.71
N PHE A 223 -2.57 1.28 11.03
CA PHE A 223 -1.35 1.13 11.80
C PHE A 223 -0.68 -0.19 11.43
N VAL A 224 0.62 -0.19 11.26
CA VAL A 224 1.40 -1.34 10.79
C VAL A 224 2.60 -1.59 11.69
N GLU A 225 3.04 -2.85 11.73
CA GLU A 225 4.29 -3.24 12.38
C GLU A 225 5.46 -2.96 11.43
N TRP A 226 6.63 -2.60 11.98
CA TRP A 226 7.86 -2.45 11.21
C TRP A 226 8.61 -3.77 11.18
N ARG A 227 9.14 -4.12 10.00
CA ARG A 227 10.06 -5.23 9.83
C ARG A 227 11.36 -4.67 9.24
N GLU A 228 12.50 -4.92 9.89
CA GLU A 228 13.79 -4.49 9.38
C GLU A 228 14.23 -5.36 8.19
N ASP A 229 15.04 -4.79 7.28
CA ASP A 229 15.67 -5.54 6.20
C ASP A 229 16.92 -6.27 6.73
N GLU A 230 17.16 -7.49 6.23
CA GLU A 230 18.28 -8.35 6.68
C GLU A 230 19.64 -7.65 6.60
N LYS A 231 19.82 -6.75 5.64
CA LYS A 231 21.06 -5.96 5.49
C LYS A 231 21.37 -5.07 6.69
N TYR A 232 20.36 -4.73 7.49
CA TYR A 232 20.47 -3.83 8.63
C TYR A 232 20.37 -4.55 9.98
N PHE A 233 20.21 -5.88 10.00
CA PHE A 233 20.04 -6.63 11.26
C PHE A 233 21.23 -6.46 12.22
N GLU A 234 22.47 -6.54 11.74
CA GLU A 234 23.63 -6.38 12.60
C GLU A 234 23.73 -4.95 13.14
N TRP A 235 23.53 -3.94 12.31
CA TRP A 235 23.47 -2.54 12.73
C TRP A 235 22.39 -2.31 13.80
N GLN A 236 21.17 -2.84 13.58
CA GLN A 236 20.08 -2.74 14.53
C GLN A 236 20.43 -3.42 15.86
N LYS A 237 20.98 -4.63 15.81
CA LYS A 237 21.36 -5.42 16.97
C LYS A 237 22.47 -4.75 17.80
N GLU A 238 23.53 -4.28 17.16
CA GLU A 238 24.62 -3.55 17.82
C GLU A 238 24.09 -2.30 18.53
N LEU A 239 23.23 -1.54 17.86
CA LEU A 239 22.67 -0.33 18.43
C LEU A 239 21.69 -0.64 19.58
N CYS A 240 20.89 -1.70 19.45
CA CYS A 240 20.03 -2.18 20.52
C CYS A 240 20.85 -2.58 21.77
N LEU A 241 21.91 -3.36 21.61
CA LEU A 241 22.77 -3.78 22.72
C LEU A 241 23.45 -2.58 23.40
N ARG A 242 23.91 -1.61 22.64
CA ARG A 242 24.53 -0.39 23.15
C ARG A 242 23.56 0.48 23.95
N CYS A 243 22.29 0.55 23.51
CA CYS A 243 21.29 1.43 24.11
C CYS A 243 20.42 0.73 25.15
N SER A 244 20.43 -0.60 25.23
CA SER A 244 19.63 -1.37 26.19
C SER A 244 20.02 -1.04 27.64
N PRO A 245 19.05 -0.74 28.51
CA PRO A 245 19.33 -0.41 29.92
C PRO A 245 19.85 -1.60 30.74
N ASP A 246 19.54 -2.83 30.34
CA ASP A 246 19.79 -4.07 31.08
C ASP A 246 20.51 -5.16 30.24
N GLY A 247 20.93 -4.83 29.03
CA GLY A 247 21.59 -5.74 28.10
C GLY A 247 20.64 -6.74 27.39
N GLN A 248 19.34 -6.71 27.67
CA GLN A 248 18.32 -7.48 26.96
C GLN A 248 17.80 -6.67 25.79
N ILE A 249 17.41 -7.32 24.71
CA ILE A 249 16.79 -6.68 23.55
C ILE A 249 15.33 -7.11 23.48
N LEU A 250 14.43 -6.15 23.65
CA LEU A 250 13.00 -6.34 23.45
C LEU A 250 12.59 -5.87 22.05
N GLU A 251 11.38 -6.23 21.60
CA GLU A 251 10.88 -5.79 20.31
C GLU A 251 10.71 -4.26 20.26
N GLN A 252 10.25 -3.64 21.34
CA GLN A 252 10.22 -2.18 21.45
C GLN A 252 11.58 -1.51 21.21
N ASP A 253 12.69 -2.13 21.65
CA ASP A 253 14.05 -1.60 21.48
C ASP A 253 14.47 -1.67 20.01
N ARG A 254 14.17 -2.79 19.33
CA ARG A 254 14.43 -2.97 17.88
C ARG A 254 13.74 -1.91 17.05
N ILE A 255 12.45 -1.69 17.33
CA ILE A 255 11.65 -0.74 16.59
C ILE A 255 12.02 0.71 16.94
N ALA A 256 12.41 0.99 18.19
CA ALA A 256 12.95 2.30 18.56
C ALA A 256 14.23 2.62 17.75
N VAL A 257 15.14 1.68 17.57
CA VAL A 257 16.29 1.86 16.67
C VAL A 257 15.84 2.09 15.22
N SER A 258 14.94 1.25 14.72
CA SER A 258 14.52 1.28 13.31
C SER A 258 13.77 2.57 12.91
N LEU A 259 13.02 3.17 13.82
CA LEU A 259 12.17 4.32 13.53
C LEU A 259 12.60 5.63 14.22
N LEU A 260 13.31 5.55 15.36
CA LEU A 260 13.62 6.70 16.21
C LEU A 260 15.13 7.00 16.29
N GLU A 261 16.01 6.19 15.65
CA GLU A 261 17.39 6.64 15.44
C GLU A 261 17.38 7.93 14.60
N LYS A 262 18.16 8.92 15.01
CA LYS A 262 18.07 10.31 14.56
C LYS A 262 18.09 10.46 13.03
N ASN A 263 19.07 9.82 12.37
CA ASN A 263 19.18 9.87 10.91
C ASN A 263 17.99 9.16 10.24
N ARG A 264 17.58 8.00 10.77
CA ARG A 264 16.47 7.22 10.25
C ARG A 264 15.15 7.98 10.40
N LEU A 265 14.91 8.63 11.56
CA LEU A 265 13.73 9.43 11.79
C LEU A 265 13.66 10.64 10.84
N LEU A 266 14.76 11.37 10.68
CA LEU A 266 14.80 12.50 9.74
C LEU A 266 14.62 12.04 8.29
N GLU A 267 15.23 10.94 7.90
CA GLU A 267 15.06 10.35 6.57
C GLU A 267 13.59 9.97 6.32
N MET A 268 12.94 9.34 7.32
CA MET A 268 11.52 9.00 7.27
C MET A 268 10.64 10.24 7.07
N ILE A 269 10.89 11.30 7.80
CA ILE A 269 10.15 12.56 7.70
C ILE A 269 10.36 13.21 6.32
N LYS A 270 11.61 13.37 5.88
CA LYS A 270 11.96 14.10 4.68
C LYS A 270 11.45 13.43 3.41
N TYR A 271 11.62 12.10 3.30
CA TYR A 271 11.41 11.38 2.02
C TYR A 271 10.21 10.44 2.00
N PHE A 272 9.77 9.95 3.17
CA PHE A 272 8.83 8.83 3.25
C PHE A 272 7.45 9.18 3.83
N ILE A 273 7.18 10.46 3.98
CA ILE A 273 5.83 10.99 4.23
C ILE A 273 5.34 11.69 2.97
N ILE A 274 4.13 11.37 2.57
CA ILE A 274 3.42 11.97 1.42
C ILE A 274 1.99 12.30 1.82
N TYR A 275 1.38 13.22 1.08
CA TYR A 275 -0.06 13.52 1.19
C TYR A 275 -0.76 13.01 -0.08
N ASP A 276 -1.73 12.14 0.10
CA ASP A 276 -2.59 11.62 -0.97
C ASP A 276 -4.01 12.13 -0.74
N SER A 277 -4.47 13.05 -1.58
CA SER A 277 -5.77 13.72 -1.42
C SER A 277 -5.98 14.32 -0.02
N ASN A 278 -4.97 14.99 0.51
CA ASN A 278 -4.89 15.55 1.86
C ASN A 278 -4.83 14.53 3.01
N ILE A 279 -4.79 13.23 2.72
CA ILE A 279 -4.54 12.19 3.73
C ILE A 279 -3.03 12.01 3.85
N LYS A 280 -2.50 12.25 5.04
CA LYS A 280 -1.09 12.00 5.35
C LYS A 280 -0.81 10.51 5.39
N LYS A 281 0.20 10.06 4.66
CA LYS A 281 0.64 8.66 4.60
C LYS A 281 2.13 8.57 4.87
N ILE A 282 2.51 7.57 5.67
CA ILE A 282 3.91 7.24 5.95
C ILE A 282 4.27 5.91 5.27
N ALA A 283 5.51 5.78 4.81
CA ALA A 283 5.97 4.57 4.17
C ALA A 283 5.86 3.36 5.11
N ARG A 284 5.48 2.25 4.54
CA ARG A 284 5.65 0.92 5.14
C ARG A 284 7.09 0.43 4.92
N HIS A 285 7.56 -0.48 5.75
CA HIS A 285 8.94 -0.97 5.68
C HIS A 285 9.37 -1.43 4.28
N GLN A 286 8.52 -2.19 3.55
CA GLN A 286 8.84 -2.64 2.20
C GLN A 286 8.98 -1.49 1.19
N GLN A 287 8.23 -0.41 1.35
CA GLN A 287 8.33 0.79 0.52
C GLN A 287 9.63 1.53 0.82
N PHE A 288 9.93 1.70 2.11
CA PHE A 288 11.15 2.34 2.59
C PHE A 288 12.39 1.64 2.04
N PHE A 289 12.51 0.31 2.23
CA PHE A 289 13.68 -0.42 1.76
C PHE A 289 13.78 -0.53 0.25
N ALA A 290 12.65 -0.64 -0.47
CA ALA A 290 12.67 -0.60 -1.92
C ALA A 290 13.24 0.71 -2.47
N VAL A 291 12.82 1.84 -1.90
CA VAL A 291 13.34 3.16 -2.30
C VAL A 291 14.80 3.31 -1.91
N LYS A 292 15.19 2.94 -0.69
CA LYS A 292 16.61 2.99 -0.26
C LYS A 292 17.52 2.14 -1.14
N ASN A 293 17.12 0.90 -1.42
CA ASN A 293 17.90 0.02 -2.28
C ASN A 293 17.98 0.55 -3.70
N ALA A 294 16.92 1.19 -4.22
CA ALA A 294 16.93 1.83 -5.54
C ALA A 294 17.92 3.01 -5.58
N ILE A 295 17.91 3.87 -4.57
CA ILE A 295 18.86 4.99 -4.46
C ILE A 295 20.29 4.48 -4.37
N ASN A 296 20.57 3.50 -3.51
CA ASN A 296 21.91 2.92 -3.40
C ASN A 296 22.40 2.38 -4.75
N ARG A 297 21.54 1.65 -5.49
CA ARG A 297 21.83 1.14 -6.84
C ARG A 297 22.12 2.27 -7.85
N ILE A 298 21.42 3.40 -7.76
CA ILE A 298 21.64 4.57 -8.62
C ILE A 298 22.97 5.27 -8.29
N GLU A 299 23.35 5.28 -7.01
CA GLU A 299 24.56 5.94 -6.51
C GLU A 299 25.82 5.06 -6.64
N GLU A 300 25.67 3.73 -6.72
CA GLU A 300 26.79 2.80 -6.95
C GLU A 300 27.37 3.00 -8.36
N ASN A 301 28.65 3.41 -8.41
CA ASN A 301 29.40 3.61 -9.67
C ASN A 301 29.99 2.29 -10.20
N ASN A 302 29.18 1.28 -10.40
CA ASN A 302 29.61 0.05 -11.04
C ASN A 302 29.46 0.20 -12.57
N GLU A 303 30.56 0.48 -13.27
CA GLU A 303 30.58 0.61 -14.75
C GLU A 303 30.10 -0.67 -15.48
N SER A 304 30.13 -1.81 -14.80
CA SER A 304 29.73 -3.12 -15.37
C SER A 304 28.25 -3.45 -15.21
N GLU A 305 27.47 -2.73 -14.39
CA GLU A 305 26.05 -3.01 -14.16
C GLU A 305 25.16 -1.85 -14.62
N LEU A 306 23.96 -2.19 -15.09
CA LEU A 306 22.91 -1.20 -15.36
C LEU A 306 22.51 -0.50 -14.06
N LYS A 307 22.50 0.83 -14.03
CA LYS A 307 22.10 1.64 -12.86
C LYS A 307 20.66 1.43 -12.40
N GLY A 308 19.85 0.75 -13.21
CA GLY A 308 18.46 0.39 -12.93
C GLY A 308 18.31 -0.98 -12.29
N GLY A 309 17.07 -1.48 -12.29
CA GLY A 309 16.77 -2.81 -11.79
C GLY A 309 15.28 -3.08 -11.68
N VAL A 310 14.93 -4.14 -10.97
CA VAL A 310 13.56 -4.60 -10.81
C VAL A 310 13.14 -4.55 -9.33
N ILE A 311 12.05 -3.86 -9.04
CA ILE A 311 11.35 -3.90 -7.76
C ILE A 311 10.16 -4.84 -7.94
N TRP A 312 10.25 -6.00 -7.30
CA TRP A 312 9.17 -6.96 -7.31
C TRP A 312 8.40 -6.88 -5.99
N HIS A 313 7.22 -6.32 -6.05
CA HIS A 313 6.30 -6.20 -4.92
C HIS A 313 4.96 -6.81 -5.30
N THR A 314 4.42 -7.70 -4.47
CA THR A 314 3.09 -8.28 -4.69
C THR A 314 2.04 -7.21 -4.91
N GLN A 315 0.96 -7.55 -5.58
CA GLN A 315 -0.13 -6.60 -5.81
C GLN A 315 -0.78 -6.21 -4.47
N GLY A 316 -1.06 -4.91 -4.31
CA GLY A 316 -1.62 -4.37 -3.06
C GLY A 316 -0.60 -3.91 -2.01
N SER A 317 0.67 -4.15 -2.24
CA SER A 317 1.76 -3.68 -1.35
C SER A 317 2.04 -2.17 -1.41
N GLY A 318 1.36 -1.42 -2.31
CA GLY A 318 1.51 0.03 -2.44
C GLY A 318 2.58 0.49 -3.45
N LYS A 319 2.82 -0.27 -4.54
CA LYS A 319 3.80 0.06 -5.61
C LYS A 319 3.72 1.50 -6.12
N SER A 320 2.52 2.01 -6.39
CA SER A 320 2.35 3.38 -6.90
C SER A 320 2.85 4.44 -5.92
N LEU A 321 2.62 4.26 -4.62
CA LEU A 321 3.15 5.15 -3.59
C LEU A 321 4.67 5.00 -3.43
N THR A 322 5.20 3.79 -3.64
CA THR A 322 6.65 3.55 -3.70
C THR A 322 7.29 4.35 -4.84
N MET A 323 6.65 4.39 -6.03
CA MET A 323 7.10 5.22 -7.15
C MET A 323 7.12 6.71 -6.79
N VAL A 324 6.07 7.23 -6.14
CA VAL A 324 5.99 8.62 -5.69
C VAL A 324 7.12 8.95 -4.72
N MET A 325 7.35 8.09 -3.71
CA MET A 325 8.43 8.28 -2.73
C MET A 325 9.82 8.21 -3.37
N LEU A 326 10.01 7.31 -4.34
CA LEU A 326 11.26 7.21 -5.08
C LEU A 326 11.54 8.48 -5.91
N VAL A 327 10.54 8.97 -6.64
CA VAL A 327 10.65 10.24 -7.39
C VAL A 327 10.97 11.38 -6.46
N LYS A 328 10.26 11.52 -5.33
CA LYS A 328 10.50 12.55 -4.31
C LYS A 328 11.94 12.49 -3.79
N MET A 329 12.43 11.30 -3.46
CA MET A 329 13.78 11.15 -2.90
C MET A 329 14.86 11.48 -3.93
N ILE A 330 14.72 11.01 -5.19
CA ILE A 330 15.66 11.36 -6.28
C ILE A 330 15.63 12.87 -6.53
N GLN A 331 14.43 13.46 -6.64
CA GLN A 331 14.27 14.90 -6.89
C GLN A 331 14.96 15.76 -5.83
N LEU A 332 14.82 15.40 -4.55
CA LEU A 332 15.43 16.15 -3.45
C LEU A 332 16.94 15.91 -3.33
N LYS A 333 17.40 14.66 -3.46
CA LYS A 333 18.84 14.33 -3.37
C LYS A 333 19.65 14.83 -4.56
N LYS A 334 19.06 14.79 -5.76
CA LYS A 334 19.73 15.13 -7.02
C LYS A 334 19.20 16.43 -7.66
N ALA A 335 18.66 17.35 -6.85
CA ALA A 335 18.09 18.62 -7.32
C ALA A 335 19.03 19.40 -8.24
N LYS A 336 20.34 19.43 -7.94
CA LYS A 336 21.36 20.11 -8.76
C LYS A 336 21.56 19.52 -10.17
N GLU A 337 21.23 18.23 -10.34
CA GLU A 337 21.32 17.51 -11.62
C GLU A 337 20.07 17.73 -12.49
N ASN A 338 19.01 18.37 -11.96
CA ASN A 338 17.71 18.55 -12.60
C ASN A 338 17.13 17.24 -13.14
N PRO A 339 16.85 16.23 -12.26
CA PRO A 339 16.36 14.93 -12.67
C PRO A 339 14.96 15.04 -13.28
N ARG A 340 14.69 14.22 -14.31
CA ARG A 340 13.40 14.15 -15.00
C ARG A 340 12.86 12.73 -14.94
N PHE A 341 11.56 12.60 -14.82
CA PHE A 341 10.90 11.32 -14.57
C PHE A 341 9.91 10.99 -15.68
N ILE A 342 9.92 9.74 -16.12
CA ILE A 342 8.93 9.22 -17.05
C ILE A 342 8.29 8.00 -16.42
N ILE A 343 6.98 8.08 -16.21
CA ILE A 343 6.20 6.97 -15.68
C ILE A 343 5.54 6.27 -16.88
N VAL A 344 5.92 5.03 -17.12
CA VAL A 344 5.46 4.26 -18.27
C VAL A 344 4.49 3.17 -17.83
N THR A 345 3.31 3.17 -18.44
CA THR A 345 2.28 2.14 -18.22
C THR A 345 1.90 1.47 -19.55
N ASP A 346 1.18 0.35 -19.45
CA ASP A 346 0.68 -0.36 -20.63
C ASP A 346 -0.80 -0.06 -20.94
N ARG A 347 -1.56 0.49 -19.97
CA ARG A 347 -3.00 0.73 -20.07
C ARG A 347 -3.39 2.13 -19.61
N ILE A 348 -4.42 2.68 -20.25
CA ILE A 348 -4.96 4.01 -19.98
C ILE A 348 -5.46 4.14 -18.53
N ASN A 349 -6.15 3.12 -18.01
CA ASN A 349 -6.68 3.16 -16.64
C ASN A 349 -5.56 3.17 -15.57
N LEU A 350 -4.47 2.43 -15.80
CA LEU A 350 -3.29 2.46 -14.92
C LEU A 350 -2.57 3.82 -15.01
N ASP A 351 -2.45 4.38 -16.22
CA ASP A 351 -1.89 5.71 -16.45
C ASP A 351 -2.66 6.79 -15.66
N LYS A 352 -4.01 6.73 -15.69
CA LYS A 352 -4.85 7.63 -14.90
C LYS A 352 -4.62 7.46 -13.41
N GLN A 353 -4.68 6.23 -12.90
CA GLN A 353 -4.50 5.95 -11.46
C GLN A 353 -3.14 6.41 -10.94
N ILE A 354 -2.06 6.13 -11.67
CA ILE A 354 -0.71 6.55 -11.28
C ILE A 354 -0.61 8.06 -11.34
N ARG A 355 -1.10 8.70 -12.40
CA ARG A 355 -1.11 10.16 -12.50
C ARG A 355 -1.85 10.81 -11.35
N ASP A 356 -3.02 10.29 -10.98
CA ASP A 356 -3.80 10.80 -9.86
C ASP A 356 -3.03 10.66 -8.53
N ASN A 357 -2.31 9.56 -8.30
CA ASN A 357 -1.44 9.38 -7.13
C ASN A 357 -0.31 10.43 -7.08
N PHE A 358 0.32 10.73 -8.23
CA PHE A 358 1.35 11.77 -8.29
C PHE A 358 0.76 13.17 -8.07
N ALA A 359 -0.35 13.50 -8.74
CA ALA A 359 -1.02 14.78 -8.57
C ALA A 359 -1.50 15.00 -7.12
N ASN A 360 -2.11 13.98 -6.53
CA ASN A 360 -2.53 14.01 -5.12
C ASN A 360 -1.37 14.21 -4.15
N SER A 361 -0.16 13.79 -4.55
CA SER A 361 1.08 13.96 -3.79
C SER A 361 1.84 15.25 -4.12
N GLN A 362 1.16 16.23 -4.73
CA GLN A 362 1.72 17.55 -5.10
C GLN A 362 2.82 17.48 -6.18
N MET A 363 2.88 16.41 -6.95
CA MET A 363 3.74 16.28 -8.11
C MET A 363 2.87 16.38 -9.36
N GLU A 364 2.89 17.51 -10.05
CA GLU A 364 2.03 17.74 -11.23
C GLU A 364 2.55 16.95 -12.45
N PRO A 365 2.03 15.73 -12.73
CA PRO A 365 2.48 14.96 -13.87
C PRO A 365 1.80 15.45 -15.16
N VAL A 366 2.58 15.58 -16.22
CA VAL A 366 2.07 15.94 -17.55
C VAL A 366 1.91 14.69 -18.40
N ARG A 367 0.73 14.49 -18.99
CA ARG A 367 0.42 13.31 -19.79
C ARG A 367 0.83 13.47 -21.26
N ALA A 368 1.61 12.52 -21.76
CA ALA A 368 1.88 12.39 -23.17
C ALA A 368 0.80 11.51 -23.86
N GLY A 369 -0.27 12.09 -24.32
CA GLY A 369 -1.38 11.38 -24.97
C GLY A 369 -1.02 10.78 -26.35
N THR A 370 -0.04 11.33 -27.04
CA THR A 370 0.42 10.90 -28.38
C THR A 370 1.94 10.80 -28.44
N GLY A 371 2.47 10.09 -29.43
CA GLY A 371 3.93 10.04 -29.64
C GLY A 371 4.53 11.40 -30.00
N LYS A 372 3.82 12.24 -30.76
CA LYS A 372 4.24 13.64 -31.00
C LYS A 372 4.25 14.46 -29.72
N GLY A 373 3.24 14.27 -28.87
CA GLY A 373 3.17 14.89 -27.53
C GLY A 373 4.33 14.44 -26.64
N LEU A 374 4.67 13.15 -26.63
CA LEU A 374 5.82 12.65 -25.88
C LEU A 374 7.12 13.32 -26.35
N LYS A 375 7.36 13.40 -27.66
CA LYS A 375 8.54 14.08 -28.22
C LYS A 375 8.61 15.56 -27.81
N ALA A 376 7.47 16.27 -27.80
CA ALA A 376 7.42 17.65 -27.36
C ALA A 376 7.78 17.80 -25.88
N LEU A 377 7.20 16.93 -25.00
CA LEU A 377 7.47 16.93 -23.57
C LEU A 377 8.93 16.55 -23.23
N LEU A 378 9.54 15.62 -23.99
CA LEU A 378 10.95 15.28 -23.81
C LEU A 378 11.87 16.49 -24.07
N LYS A 379 11.54 17.31 -25.09
CA LYS A 379 12.30 18.54 -25.43
C LYS A 379 12.08 19.66 -24.43
N ASP A 380 10.91 19.74 -23.82
CA ASP A 380 10.56 20.80 -22.87
C ASP A 380 11.12 20.47 -21.49
N LYS A 381 12.20 21.18 -21.11
CA LYS A 381 12.89 20.98 -19.84
C LYS A 381 12.09 21.42 -18.59
N SER A 382 10.95 22.09 -18.76
CA SER A 382 10.10 22.55 -17.66
C SER A 382 9.32 21.40 -17.01
N ASN A 383 9.06 20.30 -17.75
CA ASN A 383 8.28 19.18 -17.27
C ASN A 383 9.16 18.18 -16.49
N ILE A 384 8.94 18.09 -15.18
CA ILE A 384 9.70 17.22 -14.29
C ILE A 384 9.17 15.78 -14.34
N VAL A 385 7.85 15.59 -14.28
CA VAL A 385 7.19 14.26 -14.30
C VAL A 385 6.30 14.12 -15.53
N ILE A 386 6.60 13.13 -16.36
CA ILE A 386 5.85 12.81 -17.59
C ILE A 386 5.20 11.44 -17.41
N THR A 387 3.90 11.31 -17.68
CA THR A 387 3.22 10.00 -17.77
C THR A 387 2.91 9.64 -19.22
N THR A 388 3.09 8.38 -19.58
CA THR A 388 2.87 7.92 -20.95
C THR A 388 2.59 6.43 -21.05
N LEU A 389 1.91 6.04 -22.12
CA LEU A 389 1.80 4.63 -22.51
C LEU A 389 3.05 4.19 -23.29
N ILE A 390 3.50 2.98 -23.04
CA ILE A 390 4.73 2.42 -23.66
C ILE A 390 4.74 2.48 -25.18
N ASN A 391 3.58 2.29 -25.84
CA ASN A 391 3.45 2.30 -27.29
C ASN A 391 3.75 3.66 -27.95
N LYS A 392 3.83 4.75 -27.17
CA LYS A 392 4.14 6.09 -27.69
C LYS A 392 5.61 6.24 -28.08
N PHE A 393 6.50 5.44 -27.48
CA PHE A 393 7.93 5.43 -27.85
C PHE A 393 8.19 4.96 -29.27
N GLU A 394 7.38 4.04 -29.82
CA GLU A 394 7.48 3.61 -31.21
C GLU A 394 7.38 4.79 -32.19
N THR A 395 6.42 5.70 -31.96
CA THR A 395 6.24 6.89 -32.80
C THR A 395 7.41 7.87 -32.69
N VAL A 396 7.98 8.01 -31.49
CA VAL A 396 9.14 8.90 -31.25
C VAL A 396 10.36 8.34 -31.93
N CYS A 397 10.61 7.03 -31.82
CA CYS A 397 11.71 6.32 -32.46
C CYS A 397 11.63 6.40 -34.00
N LYS A 398 10.45 6.15 -34.59
CA LYS A 398 10.23 6.28 -36.06
C LYS A 398 10.49 7.69 -36.59
N ASN A 399 10.46 8.71 -35.72
CA ASN A 399 10.85 10.08 -36.07
C ASN A 399 12.33 10.37 -35.81
N HIS A 400 13.17 9.34 -35.63
CA HIS A 400 14.62 9.42 -35.42
C HIS A 400 15.00 10.45 -34.32
N TYR A 401 14.22 10.52 -33.24
CA TYR A 401 14.51 11.40 -32.12
C TYR A 401 15.33 10.67 -31.07
N LEU A 402 16.48 11.26 -30.72
CA LEU A 402 17.35 10.85 -29.64
C LEU A 402 17.40 11.98 -28.61
N GLU A 403 17.24 11.66 -27.33
CA GLU A 403 17.41 12.60 -26.23
C GLU A 403 18.88 12.60 -25.78
N ASN A 404 19.58 13.71 -26.02
CA ASN A 404 21.01 13.83 -25.73
C ASN A 404 21.32 13.83 -24.22
N ASP A 405 20.42 14.44 -23.41
CA ASP A 405 20.55 14.50 -21.93
C ASP A 405 19.84 13.31 -21.26
N SER A 406 19.83 12.15 -21.90
CA SER A 406 19.02 10.99 -21.44
C SER A 406 19.48 10.42 -20.10
N GLU A 407 20.70 10.69 -19.64
CA GLU A 407 21.21 10.32 -18.29
C GLU A 407 20.48 11.02 -17.14
N LYS A 408 19.79 12.14 -17.40
CA LYS A 408 18.95 12.84 -16.42
C LYS A 408 17.58 12.21 -16.24
N PHE A 409 17.21 11.26 -17.10
CA PHE A 409 15.92 10.62 -17.06
C PHE A 409 15.93 9.36 -16.22
N TYR A 410 14.96 9.30 -15.31
CA TYR A 410 14.59 8.13 -14.54
C TYR A 410 13.25 7.61 -15.08
N VAL A 411 13.26 6.41 -15.64
CA VAL A 411 12.07 5.81 -16.24
C VAL A 411 11.54 4.72 -15.33
N LEU A 412 10.38 4.96 -14.74
CA LEU A 412 9.69 4.01 -13.89
C LEU A 412 8.62 3.29 -14.72
N ILE A 413 8.71 1.97 -14.76
CA ILE A 413 7.89 1.15 -15.67
C ILE A 413 6.99 0.26 -14.81
N ASP A 414 5.69 0.48 -14.88
CA ASP A 414 4.73 -0.37 -14.16
C ASP A 414 4.39 -1.63 -14.98
N GLU A 415 4.24 -2.76 -14.27
CA GLU A 415 3.90 -4.07 -14.82
C GLU A 415 4.82 -4.50 -15.99
N ALA A 416 6.14 -4.34 -15.82
CA ALA A 416 7.18 -4.52 -16.85
C ALA A 416 7.31 -5.94 -17.45
N HIS A 417 6.57 -6.91 -16.92
CA HIS A 417 6.66 -8.33 -17.30
C HIS A 417 5.89 -8.73 -18.56
N ARG A 418 5.05 -7.85 -19.14
CA ARG A 418 4.20 -8.18 -20.28
C ARG A 418 4.98 -8.39 -21.57
N SER A 419 4.50 -9.31 -22.42
CA SER A 419 5.16 -9.73 -23.67
C SER A 419 5.42 -8.60 -24.66
N GLN A 420 4.55 -7.58 -24.68
CA GLN A 420 4.70 -6.39 -25.53
C GLN A 420 5.91 -5.52 -25.17
N TYR A 421 6.43 -5.61 -23.95
CA TYR A 421 7.59 -4.83 -23.54
C TYR A 421 8.89 -5.21 -24.26
N SER A 422 8.97 -6.37 -24.94
CA SER A 422 10.22 -6.81 -25.57
C SER A 422 10.63 -5.95 -26.76
N SER A 423 9.70 -5.60 -27.65
CA SER A 423 9.98 -4.70 -28.78
C SER A 423 9.94 -3.23 -28.36
N MET A 424 9.01 -2.87 -27.50
CA MET A 424 8.84 -1.48 -27.02
C MET A 424 10.01 -1.00 -26.15
N TYR A 425 10.65 -1.92 -25.40
CA TYR A 425 11.88 -1.62 -24.67
C TYR A 425 12.99 -1.11 -25.59
N ASN A 426 13.15 -1.73 -26.77
CA ASN A 426 14.17 -1.30 -27.73
C ASN A 426 13.91 0.13 -28.22
N TYR A 427 12.66 0.46 -28.55
CA TYR A 427 12.29 1.84 -28.93
C TYR A 427 12.56 2.85 -27.81
N MET A 428 12.28 2.48 -26.56
CA MET A 428 12.55 3.35 -25.42
C MET A 428 14.06 3.57 -25.23
N ARG A 429 14.87 2.52 -25.34
CA ARG A 429 16.35 2.62 -25.26
C ARG A 429 16.96 3.38 -26.43
N GLU A 430 16.36 3.28 -27.62
CA GLU A 430 16.79 4.05 -28.77
C GLU A 430 16.52 5.56 -28.60
N VAL A 431 15.40 5.91 -27.96
CA VAL A 431 15.07 7.31 -27.64
C VAL A 431 15.84 7.83 -26.43
N LEU A 432 16.09 6.99 -25.41
CA LEU A 432 16.68 7.32 -24.12
C LEU A 432 17.81 6.33 -23.78
N PRO A 433 18.95 6.37 -24.46
CA PRO A 433 19.99 5.35 -24.34
C PRO A 433 20.61 5.24 -22.93
N ASN A 434 20.80 6.36 -22.26
CA ASN A 434 21.50 6.43 -20.97
C ASN A 434 20.55 6.59 -19.77
N ALA A 435 19.22 6.54 -19.98
CA ALA A 435 18.25 6.69 -18.90
C ALA A 435 18.34 5.53 -17.89
N THR A 436 18.14 5.84 -16.61
CA THR A 436 18.02 4.84 -15.55
C THR A 436 16.62 4.23 -15.60
N LEU A 437 16.51 2.92 -15.84
CA LEU A 437 15.23 2.21 -15.95
C LEU A 437 14.95 1.40 -14.69
N ILE A 438 13.84 1.66 -14.02
CA ILE A 438 13.40 0.95 -12.82
C ILE A 438 12.05 0.30 -13.12
N ALA A 439 12.05 -1.03 -13.16
CA ALA A 439 10.86 -1.82 -13.44
C ALA A 439 10.14 -2.20 -12.16
N PHE A 440 8.83 -1.96 -12.11
CA PHE A 440 7.94 -2.42 -11.05
C PHE A 440 7.08 -3.57 -11.57
N THR A 441 6.94 -4.62 -10.77
CA THR A 441 6.08 -5.75 -11.12
C THR A 441 5.42 -6.36 -9.90
N GLY A 442 4.17 -6.81 -10.06
CA GLY A 442 3.39 -7.50 -9.01
C GLY A 442 3.51 -9.01 -9.06
N THR A 443 4.09 -9.53 -10.10
CA THR A 443 4.17 -10.97 -10.35
C THR A 443 5.60 -11.38 -10.65
N PRO A 444 6.00 -12.57 -10.16
CA PRO A 444 7.34 -13.06 -10.41
C PRO A 444 7.54 -13.31 -11.91
N LEU A 445 8.74 -13.08 -12.37
CA LEU A 445 9.14 -13.34 -13.75
C LEU A 445 9.49 -14.82 -13.89
N ILE A 446 8.62 -15.58 -14.57
CA ILE A 446 8.74 -17.02 -14.71
C ILE A 446 9.71 -17.41 -15.83
N SER A 447 10.64 -18.32 -15.52
CA SER A 447 11.51 -19.12 -16.40
C SER A 447 12.32 -18.40 -17.51
N SER A 448 12.16 -18.74 -18.78
CA SER A 448 12.99 -18.24 -19.90
C SER A 448 12.90 -16.72 -20.13
N LYS A 449 11.83 -16.08 -19.68
CA LYS A 449 11.64 -14.63 -19.74
C LYS A 449 12.43 -13.87 -18.66
N LYS A 450 12.81 -14.52 -17.54
CA LYS A 450 13.63 -13.92 -16.45
C LYS A 450 14.96 -13.36 -16.98
N LYS A 451 15.73 -14.19 -17.67
CA LYS A 451 17.04 -13.79 -18.22
C LYS A 451 16.93 -12.56 -19.11
N ASN A 452 15.80 -12.42 -19.83
CA ASN A 452 15.59 -11.27 -20.70
C ASN A 452 15.22 -10.01 -19.92
N THR A 453 14.48 -10.09 -18.82
CA THR A 453 14.09 -8.91 -18.05
C THR A 453 15.27 -8.36 -17.24
N TYR A 454 16.03 -9.22 -16.55
CA TYR A 454 17.22 -8.76 -15.83
C TYR A 454 18.33 -8.24 -16.76
N LYS A 455 18.47 -8.80 -17.96
CA LYS A 455 19.37 -8.24 -18.99
C LYS A 455 18.95 -6.85 -19.47
N LYS A 456 17.64 -6.55 -19.44
CA LYS A 456 17.11 -5.27 -19.90
C LYS A 456 17.10 -4.20 -18.82
N PHE A 457 16.68 -4.55 -17.62
CA PHE A 457 16.44 -3.58 -16.53
C PHE A 457 17.54 -3.60 -15.48
N GLY A 458 18.30 -4.67 -15.35
CA GLY A 458 19.25 -4.90 -14.27
C GLY A 458 18.75 -5.94 -13.26
N SER A 459 19.59 -6.26 -12.28
CA SER A 459 19.30 -7.22 -11.23
C SER A 459 18.17 -6.75 -10.28
N PRO A 460 17.58 -7.65 -9.48
CA PRO A 460 16.56 -7.27 -8.49
C PRO A 460 17.10 -6.24 -7.50
N ILE A 461 16.30 -5.20 -7.26
CA ILE A 461 16.57 -4.16 -6.26
C ILE A 461 15.95 -4.55 -4.92
N HIS A 462 14.69 -4.97 -4.94
CA HIS A 462 13.95 -5.34 -3.74
C HIS A 462 12.82 -6.32 -4.06
N ASN A 463 12.59 -7.27 -3.16
CA ASN A 463 11.53 -8.27 -3.27
C ASN A 463 10.58 -8.17 -2.08
N TYR A 464 9.28 -8.19 -2.37
CA TYR A 464 8.23 -8.27 -1.36
C TYR A 464 7.17 -9.26 -1.81
N THR A 465 7.24 -10.48 -1.27
CA THR A 465 6.44 -11.63 -1.71
C THR A 465 5.00 -11.57 -1.19
N MET A 466 4.12 -12.41 -1.75
CA MET A 466 2.74 -12.56 -1.28
C MET A 466 2.72 -13.10 0.15
N LYS A 467 3.59 -14.06 0.48
CA LYS A 467 3.72 -14.63 1.83
C LYS A 467 4.04 -13.55 2.86
N ARG A 468 5.09 -12.75 2.61
CA ARG A 468 5.45 -11.61 3.48
C ARG A 468 4.31 -10.60 3.63
N SER A 469 3.58 -10.34 2.55
CA SER A 469 2.43 -9.43 2.57
C SER A 469 1.28 -9.93 3.45
N ILE A 470 1.07 -11.25 3.51
CA ILE A 470 0.09 -11.88 4.39
C ILE A 470 0.57 -11.85 5.85
N GLU A 471 1.82 -12.21 6.09
CA GLU A 471 2.45 -12.13 7.43
C GLU A 471 2.36 -10.71 8.00
N ASP A 472 2.58 -9.69 7.18
CA ASP A 472 2.49 -8.27 7.54
C ASP A 472 1.04 -7.74 7.54
N LYS A 473 0.04 -8.60 7.30
CA LYS A 473 -1.40 -8.25 7.26
C LYS A 473 -1.75 -7.15 6.25
N ILE A 474 -0.97 -7.01 5.19
CA ILE A 474 -1.20 -6.06 4.09
C ILE A 474 -2.15 -6.64 3.05
N THR A 475 -2.11 -7.98 2.90
CA THR A 475 -3.05 -8.75 2.10
C THR A 475 -3.59 -9.92 2.93
N VAL A 476 -4.75 -10.44 2.55
CA VAL A 476 -5.29 -11.66 3.16
C VAL A 476 -4.83 -12.89 2.38
N PRO A 477 -4.74 -14.07 3.03
CA PRO A 477 -4.49 -15.33 2.35
C PRO A 477 -5.58 -15.66 1.34
N LEU A 478 -5.31 -16.59 0.46
CA LEU A 478 -6.25 -17.05 -0.56
C LEU A 478 -6.66 -18.50 -0.27
N VAL A 479 -7.95 -18.77 -0.35
CA VAL A 479 -8.51 -20.12 -0.27
C VAL A 479 -9.00 -20.50 -1.66
N TYR A 480 -8.66 -21.72 -2.08
CA TYR A 480 -9.03 -22.24 -3.39
C TYR A 480 -10.06 -23.38 -3.26
N GLU A 481 -11.12 -23.28 -4.06
CA GLU A 481 -12.14 -24.30 -4.19
C GLU A 481 -12.33 -24.68 -5.66
N GLY A 482 -12.00 -25.91 -6.04
CA GLY A 482 -12.27 -26.44 -7.38
C GLY A 482 -13.67 -27.03 -7.46
N ARG A 483 -14.48 -26.58 -8.41
CA ARG A 483 -15.82 -27.11 -8.67
C ARG A 483 -15.91 -27.68 -10.07
N LYS A 484 -16.51 -28.89 -10.21
CA LYS A 484 -16.77 -29.52 -11.51
C LYS A 484 -18.27 -29.50 -11.78
N VAL A 485 -18.67 -28.81 -12.82
CA VAL A 485 -20.04 -28.93 -13.35
C VAL A 485 -20.04 -30.06 -14.40
N LYS A 486 -20.77 -31.14 -14.16
CA LYS A 486 -20.87 -32.25 -15.11
C LYS A 486 -21.59 -31.80 -16.37
N GLN A 487 -21.04 -32.15 -17.54
CA GLN A 487 -21.53 -31.70 -18.85
C GLN A 487 -22.51 -32.70 -19.52
N ASN A 488 -22.82 -33.83 -18.90
CA ASN A 488 -23.56 -34.91 -19.53
C ASN A 488 -25.01 -34.96 -19.02
N ASP A 489 -25.94 -34.83 -19.95
CA ASP A 489 -27.40 -34.95 -19.90
C ASP A 489 -28.22 -33.82 -19.27
N PRO A 490 -29.18 -33.24 -20.07
CA PRO A 490 -29.74 -31.94 -19.75
C PRO A 490 -30.85 -31.90 -18.70
N LEU A 491 -31.53 -32.97 -18.39
CA LEU A 491 -32.70 -32.97 -17.50
C LEU A 491 -32.47 -33.76 -16.21
N ASP A 492 -31.87 -34.93 -16.29
CA ASP A 492 -31.64 -35.78 -15.10
C ASP A 492 -30.53 -35.23 -14.18
N THR A 493 -29.65 -34.40 -14.73
CA THR A 493 -28.53 -33.79 -13.97
C THR A 493 -28.94 -32.59 -13.14
N ILE A 494 -29.96 -31.84 -13.54
CA ILE A 494 -30.44 -30.68 -12.76
C ILE A 494 -31.19 -31.17 -11.52
N ASP A 495 -32.02 -32.18 -11.65
CA ASP A 495 -32.71 -32.77 -10.51
C ASP A 495 -31.76 -33.55 -9.60
N ALA A 496 -30.80 -34.30 -10.15
CA ALA A 496 -29.79 -35.01 -9.35
C ALA A 496 -28.80 -34.04 -8.65
N TYR A 497 -28.44 -32.90 -9.29
CA TYR A 497 -27.63 -31.85 -8.69
C TYR A 497 -28.42 -31.11 -7.61
N PHE A 498 -29.68 -30.81 -7.86
CA PHE A 498 -30.60 -30.21 -6.89
C PHE A 498 -30.77 -31.14 -5.67
N GLU A 499 -30.98 -32.46 -5.88
CA GLU A 499 -31.07 -33.43 -4.80
C GLU A 499 -29.77 -33.55 -4.01
N SER A 500 -28.61 -33.54 -4.67
CA SER A 500 -27.31 -33.59 -3.97
C SER A 500 -27.03 -32.32 -3.13
N LEU A 501 -27.44 -31.15 -3.59
CA LEU A 501 -27.33 -29.90 -2.85
C LEU A 501 -28.34 -29.78 -1.70
N THR A 502 -29.47 -30.48 -1.83
CA THR A 502 -30.57 -30.45 -0.86
C THR A 502 -30.63 -31.65 0.06
N GLU A 503 -29.69 -32.60 -0.07
CA GLU A 503 -29.67 -33.87 0.65
C GLU A 503 -29.79 -33.67 2.18
N ASN A 504 -29.25 -32.58 2.70
CA ASN A 504 -29.27 -32.23 4.13
C ASN A 504 -30.40 -31.27 4.54
N LEU A 505 -31.34 -30.94 3.63
CA LEU A 505 -32.44 -30.02 3.92
C LEU A 505 -33.74 -30.79 4.24
N THR A 506 -34.59 -30.18 5.08
CA THR A 506 -35.91 -30.70 5.37
C THR A 506 -36.84 -30.60 4.14
N ASP A 507 -37.87 -31.46 4.07
CA ASP A 507 -38.81 -31.49 2.94
C ASP A 507 -39.53 -30.16 2.70
N ASP A 508 -39.80 -29.40 3.76
CA ASP A 508 -40.39 -28.05 3.66
C ASP A 508 -39.40 -27.02 3.05
N MET A 509 -38.12 -27.09 3.43
CA MET A 509 -37.06 -26.25 2.84
C MET A 509 -36.83 -26.64 1.38
N LYS A 510 -36.87 -27.94 1.05
CA LYS A 510 -36.79 -28.42 -0.33
C LYS A 510 -37.96 -27.91 -1.18
N LYS A 511 -39.16 -27.88 -0.61
CA LYS A 511 -40.36 -27.39 -1.31
C LYS A 511 -40.31 -25.88 -1.54
N GLU A 512 -39.90 -25.11 -0.55
CA GLU A 512 -39.71 -23.66 -0.68
C GLU A 512 -38.60 -23.32 -1.69
N LEU A 513 -37.51 -24.09 -1.68
CA LEU A 513 -36.46 -24.00 -2.68
C LEU A 513 -37.01 -24.34 -4.08
N LYS A 514 -37.74 -25.42 -4.22
CA LYS A 514 -38.34 -25.88 -5.50
C LYS A 514 -39.33 -24.88 -6.07
N GLU A 515 -40.09 -24.18 -5.26
CA GLU A 515 -40.99 -23.10 -5.70
C GLU A 515 -40.22 -21.83 -6.13
N LYS A 516 -39.16 -21.48 -5.44
CA LYS A 516 -38.23 -20.42 -5.86
C LYS A 516 -37.53 -20.75 -7.19
N TYR A 517 -37.24 -22.03 -7.43
CA TYR A 517 -36.55 -22.54 -8.62
C TYR A 517 -37.48 -22.92 -9.78
N SER A 518 -38.79 -23.00 -9.59
CA SER A 518 -39.74 -23.34 -10.67
C SER A 518 -39.73 -22.32 -11.82
N LYS A 519 -39.35 -21.06 -11.55
CA LYS A 519 -39.08 -20.05 -12.59
C LYS A 519 -37.78 -20.34 -13.35
N PHE A 520 -36.83 -21.02 -12.71
CA PHE A 520 -35.53 -21.35 -13.27
C PHE A 520 -35.55 -22.52 -14.21
N SER A 521 -36.43 -23.50 -13.94
CA SER A 521 -36.63 -24.68 -14.82
C SER A 521 -37.05 -24.29 -16.25
N LYS A 522 -37.74 -23.15 -16.41
CA LYS A 522 -38.10 -22.62 -17.74
C LYS A 522 -36.92 -21.97 -18.49
N LEU A 523 -35.91 -21.49 -17.76
CA LEU A 523 -34.63 -20.95 -18.32
C LEU A 523 -33.63 -22.10 -18.54
N ALA A 524 -33.68 -23.16 -17.72
CA ALA A 524 -32.79 -24.29 -17.78
C ALA A 524 -33.03 -25.21 -19.00
N VAL A 525 -34.17 -25.13 -19.64
CA VAL A 525 -34.50 -25.87 -20.90
C VAL A 525 -33.63 -25.40 -22.07
N ALA A 526 -32.95 -24.22 -21.97
CA ALA A 526 -31.92 -23.82 -22.91
C ALA A 526 -30.53 -24.22 -22.37
N SER A 527 -30.28 -25.48 -22.19
CA SER A 527 -29.16 -26.20 -21.61
C SER A 527 -27.75 -25.69 -21.98
N SER A 528 -27.41 -24.47 -21.56
CA SER A 528 -26.00 -24.06 -21.65
C SER A 528 -25.33 -24.24 -20.28
N ARG A 529 -24.10 -24.73 -20.28
CA ARG A 529 -23.20 -24.81 -19.12
C ARG A 529 -23.21 -23.50 -18.29
N ILE A 530 -23.42 -22.36 -18.97
CA ILE A 530 -23.50 -21.03 -18.36
C ILE A 530 -24.66 -20.91 -17.37
N ASN A 531 -25.83 -21.50 -17.67
CA ASN A 531 -26.99 -21.46 -16.77
C ASN A 531 -26.73 -22.23 -15.48
N LEU A 532 -26.10 -23.40 -15.59
CA LEU A 532 -25.71 -24.21 -14.43
C LEU A 532 -24.67 -23.47 -13.56
N LEU A 533 -23.68 -22.88 -14.21
CA LEU A 533 -22.69 -22.04 -13.52
C LEU A 533 -23.31 -20.84 -12.82
N ALA A 534 -24.21 -20.13 -13.50
CA ALA A 534 -24.89 -18.97 -12.94
C ALA A 534 -25.69 -19.34 -11.69
N PHE A 535 -26.31 -20.51 -11.69
CA PHE A 535 -27.04 -21.01 -10.55
C PHE A 535 -26.12 -21.34 -9.36
N ASP A 536 -25.06 -22.10 -9.57
CA ASP A 536 -24.09 -22.46 -8.52
C ASP A 536 -23.41 -21.18 -7.96
N ILE A 537 -23.02 -20.26 -8.83
CA ILE A 537 -22.47 -18.98 -8.43
C ILE A 537 -23.47 -18.16 -7.60
N TYR A 538 -24.74 -18.13 -8.02
CA TYR A 538 -25.78 -17.40 -7.29
C TYR A 538 -26.03 -17.96 -5.91
N ASP A 539 -26.19 -19.29 -5.80
CA ASP A 539 -26.41 -19.94 -4.52
C ASP A 539 -25.25 -19.68 -3.55
N HIS A 540 -24.03 -19.86 -4.03
CA HIS A 540 -22.85 -19.57 -3.23
C HIS A 540 -22.74 -18.07 -2.88
N PHE A 541 -23.04 -17.17 -3.82
CA PHE A 541 -22.99 -15.72 -3.60
C PHE A 541 -23.96 -15.26 -2.51
N ILE A 542 -25.22 -15.73 -2.56
CA ILE A 542 -26.26 -15.35 -1.60
C ILE A 542 -25.95 -15.91 -0.20
N ASN A 543 -25.44 -17.15 -0.13
CA ASN A 543 -25.21 -17.82 1.15
C ASN A 543 -23.87 -17.43 1.79
N TYR A 544 -22.86 -17.06 1.00
CA TYR A 544 -21.52 -16.76 1.50
C TYR A 544 -21.17 -15.25 1.47
N CYS A 545 -21.37 -14.58 0.33
CA CYS A 545 -20.94 -13.18 0.15
C CYS A 545 -21.87 -12.19 0.83
N VAL A 546 -23.17 -12.32 0.59
CA VAL A 546 -24.18 -11.36 1.07
C VAL A 546 -24.17 -11.23 2.61
N PRO A 547 -24.14 -12.31 3.41
CA PRO A 547 -24.12 -12.19 4.86
C PRO A 547 -22.88 -11.51 5.41
N LYS A 548 -21.77 -11.53 4.67
CA LYS A 548 -20.49 -10.90 5.04
C LYS A 548 -20.33 -9.50 4.48
N GLY A 549 -21.30 -8.98 3.73
CA GLY A 549 -21.18 -7.70 3.05
C GLY A 549 -20.10 -7.67 1.98
N LEU A 550 -19.77 -8.83 1.39
CA LEU A 550 -18.76 -8.98 0.34
C LEU A 550 -19.40 -8.96 -1.04
N LYS A 551 -18.65 -8.53 -2.04
CA LYS A 551 -19.02 -8.55 -3.45
C LYS A 551 -18.20 -9.57 -4.23
N ALA A 552 -18.64 -9.92 -5.44
CA ALA A 552 -18.03 -10.98 -6.23
C ALA A 552 -17.59 -10.52 -7.63
N MET A 553 -16.56 -11.19 -8.17
CA MET A 553 -16.15 -11.05 -9.56
C MET A 553 -16.27 -12.39 -10.27
N ILE A 554 -16.75 -12.37 -11.53
CA ILE A 554 -16.87 -13.54 -12.39
C ILE A 554 -16.02 -13.33 -13.64
N VAL A 555 -15.12 -14.26 -13.93
CA VAL A 555 -14.28 -14.23 -15.12
C VAL A 555 -14.79 -15.25 -16.12
N CYS A 556 -15.26 -14.78 -17.27
CA CYS A 556 -15.85 -15.61 -18.32
C CYS A 556 -14.88 -15.87 -19.47
N SER A 557 -15.06 -17.00 -20.16
CA SER A 557 -14.22 -17.41 -21.30
C SER A 557 -14.33 -16.50 -22.52
N SER A 558 -15.48 -15.88 -22.74
CA SER A 558 -15.71 -14.94 -23.86
C SER A 558 -16.60 -13.77 -23.45
N ARG A 559 -16.62 -12.70 -24.26
CA ARG A 559 -17.53 -11.56 -24.06
C ARG A 559 -19.00 -12.00 -24.16
N GLY A 560 -19.31 -12.92 -25.07
CA GLY A 560 -20.65 -13.50 -25.19
C GLY A 560 -21.09 -14.25 -23.94
N ALA A 561 -20.21 -15.09 -23.40
CA ALA A 561 -20.45 -15.80 -22.14
C ALA A 561 -20.69 -14.85 -20.97
N ALA A 562 -19.98 -13.72 -20.93
CA ALA A 562 -20.18 -12.69 -19.90
C ALA A 562 -21.58 -12.05 -19.96
N VAL A 563 -22.08 -11.77 -21.17
CA VAL A 563 -23.44 -11.22 -21.35
C VAL A 563 -24.50 -12.28 -21.04
N GLU A 564 -24.29 -13.55 -21.42
CA GLU A 564 -25.23 -14.62 -21.07
C GLU A 564 -25.30 -14.84 -19.56
N MET A 565 -24.15 -14.85 -18.87
CA MET A 565 -24.09 -14.91 -17.41
C MET A 565 -24.86 -13.76 -16.75
N PHE A 566 -24.72 -12.54 -17.27
CA PHE A 566 -25.51 -11.39 -16.83
C PHE A 566 -27.01 -11.59 -17.02
N ASP A 567 -27.43 -12.07 -18.20
CA ASP A 567 -28.86 -12.26 -18.51
C ASP A 567 -29.55 -13.24 -17.56
N VAL A 568 -28.82 -14.25 -17.10
CA VAL A 568 -29.32 -15.21 -16.12
C VAL A 568 -29.32 -14.59 -14.71
N LEU A 569 -28.18 -14.07 -14.25
CA LEU A 569 -28.02 -13.59 -12.86
C LEU A 569 -28.92 -12.39 -12.54
N ARG A 570 -29.16 -11.47 -13.50
CA ARG A 570 -30.05 -10.30 -13.28
C ARG A 570 -31.51 -10.65 -12.98
N THR A 571 -31.92 -11.89 -13.27
CA THR A 571 -33.28 -12.36 -12.97
C THR A 571 -33.41 -12.92 -11.55
N MET A 572 -32.28 -13.07 -10.84
CA MET A 572 -32.19 -13.68 -9.52
C MET A 572 -32.26 -12.62 -8.43
N LYS A 573 -33.07 -12.84 -7.40
CA LYS A 573 -33.30 -11.87 -6.32
C LYS A 573 -32.02 -11.64 -5.50
N GLY A 574 -31.65 -10.37 -5.33
CA GLY A 574 -30.47 -10.00 -4.55
C GLY A 574 -29.15 -9.99 -5.34
N ALA A 575 -29.14 -10.51 -6.59
CA ALA A 575 -28.03 -10.33 -7.50
C ALA A 575 -28.21 -9.08 -8.35
N ASN A 576 -27.24 -8.17 -8.33
CA ASN A 576 -27.22 -6.98 -9.20
C ASN A 576 -25.92 -6.95 -10.02
N PRO A 577 -25.85 -7.80 -11.07
CA PRO A 577 -24.66 -7.93 -11.89
C PRO A 577 -24.49 -6.75 -12.86
N ARG A 578 -23.21 -6.48 -13.25
CA ARG A 578 -22.85 -5.63 -14.39
C ARG A 578 -21.70 -6.24 -15.17
N VAL A 579 -21.69 -6.02 -16.49
CA VAL A 579 -20.67 -6.54 -17.40
C VAL A 579 -19.68 -5.44 -17.75
N VAL A 580 -18.39 -5.71 -17.58
CA VAL A 580 -17.31 -4.80 -18.00
C VAL A 580 -16.41 -5.54 -18.99
N ILE A 581 -16.63 -5.28 -20.26
CA ILE A 581 -15.95 -5.90 -21.41
C ILE A 581 -15.64 -4.84 -22.47
N THR A 582 -14.85 -5.21 -23.48
CA THR A 582 -14.63 -4.38 -24.65
C THR A 582 -15.84 -4.48 -25.62
N PHE A 583 -16.53 -3.38 -25.83
CA PHE A 583 -17.65 -3.32 -26.79
C PHE A 583 -17.17 -3.04 -28.22
N GLY A 584 -18.02 -3.34 -29.22
CA GLY A 584 -17.73 -3.18 -30.63
C GLY A 584 -16.99 -4.37 -31.27
N ASP A 585 -16.41 -4.14 -32.45
CA ASP A 585 -15.81 -5.21 -33.27
C ASP A 585 -14.38 -5.59 -32.86
N LYS A 586 -13.79 -4.89 -31.88
CA LYS A 586 -12.46 -5.20 -31.33
C LYS A 586 -12.53 -6.44 -30.46
N LYS A 587 -11.63 -7.40 -30.70
CA LYS A 587 -11.47 -8.58 -29.84
C LYS A 587 -10.89 -8.18 -28.48
N GLU A 588 -11.27 -8.90 -27.46
CA GLU A 588 -10.71 -8.79 -26.11
C GLU A 588 -9.84 -10.02 -25.81
N GLY A 589 -8.55 -9.91 -26.12
CA GLY A 589 -7.59 -11.01 -26.04
C GLY A 589 -7.55 -11.90 -27.29
N GLU A 590 -6.55 -12.78 -27.36
CA GLU A 590 -6.30 -13.64 -28.53
C GLU A 590 -7.34 -14.77 -28.70
N ASP A 591 -7.91 -15.21 -27.57
CA ASP A 591 -8.85 -16.33 -27.47
C ASP A 591 -10.33 -15.89 -27.44
N ASP A 592 -10.63 -14.60 -27.74
CA ASP A 592 -12.01 -14.08 -27.76
C ASP A 592 -12.72 -14.51 -29.05
N GLN A 593 -13.31 -15.71 -29.01
CA GLN A 593 -14.12 -16.26 -30.09
C GLN A 593 -15.60 -16.08 -29.76
N ASN A 594 -16.28 -15.22 -30.53
CA ASN A 594 -17.71 -14.99 -30.38
C ASN A 594 -18.44 -15.44 -31.64
N THR A 595 -19.54 -16.20 -31.43
CA THR A 595 -20.47 -16.53 -32.51
C THR A 595 -21.26 -15.28 -32.97
N PRO A 596 -21.84 -15.27 -34.19
CA PRO A 596 -22.70 -14.18 -34.60
C PRO A 596 -23.85 -13.88 -33.62
N SER A 597 -24.39 -14.90 -32.99
CA SER A 597 -25.41 -14.79 -31.95
C SER A 597 -24.87 -14.05 -30.70
N ALA A 598 -23.66 -14.39 -30.26
CA ALA A 598 -23.00 -13.71 -29.13
C ALA A 598 -22.70 -12.23 -29.43
N ILE A 599 -22.22 -11.93 -30.64
CA ILE A 599 -21.99 -10.54 -31.09
C ILE A 599 -23.29 -9.72 -31.02
N ARG A 600 -24.42 -10.32 -31.46
CA ARG A 600 -25.72 -9.67 -31.35
C ARG A 600 -26.09 -9.39 -29.90
N LYS A 601 -25.94 -10.33 -28.98
CA LYS A 601 -26.21 -10.16 -27.53
C LYS A 601 -25.32 -9.06 -26.94
N ILE A 602 -24.05 -8.97 -27.30
CA ILE A 602 -23.13 -7.93 -26.85
C ILE A 602 -23.63 -6.54 -27.31
N LYS A 603 -24.08 -6.41 -28.56
CA LYS A 603 -24.66 -5.17 -29.08
C LYS A 603 -25.96 -4.82 -28.36
N GLU A 604 -26.85 -5.79 -28.13
CA GLU A 604 -28.08 -5.57 -27.39
C GLU A 604 -27.83 -5.12 -25.94
N TYR A 605 -26.82 -5.71 -25.27
CA TYR A 605 -26.39 -5.26 -23.93
C TYR A 605 -25.94 -3.80 -23.96
N HIS A 606 -25.08 -3.44 -24.92
CA HIS A 606 -24.58 -2.08 -25.09
C HIS A 606 -25.72 -1.08 -25.30
N GLU A 607 -26.65 -1.38 -26.21
CA GLU A 607 -27.80 -0.54 -26.51
C GLU A 607 -28.76 -0.36 -25.32
N LYS A 608 -28.93 -1.40 -24.49
CA LYS A 608 -29.88 -1.37 -23.36
C LYS A 608 -29.27 -0.85 -22.06
N MET A 609 -27.99 -1.17 -21.79
CA MET A 609 -27.36 -0.93 -20.49
C MET A 609 -26.33 0.21 -20.49
N VAL A 610 -25.69 0.46 -21.62
CA VAL A 610 -24.59 1.46 -21.72
C VAL A 610 -25.09 2.75 -22.37
N LYS A 611 -25.63 2.63 -23.56
CA LYS A 611 -25.99 3.78 -24.43
C LYS A 611 -27.02 4.76 -23.83
N PRO A 612 -28.04 4.31 -23.08
CA PRO A 612 -29.05 5.24 -22.53
C PRO A 612 -28.48 6.25 -21.53
N LEU A 613 -27.42 5.88 -20.81
CA LEU A 613 -26.83 6.70 -19.74
C LEU A 613 -25.49 7.32 -20.13
N PHE A 614 -24.72 6.66 -21.00
CA PHE A 614 -23.34 7.04 -21.32
C PHE A 614 -23.08 7.27 -22.82
N GLY A 615 -24.10 7.07 -23.69
CA GLY A 615 -23.92 7.11 -25.15
C GLY A 615 -22.88 6.07 -25.60
N ASP A 616 -21.99 6.47 -26.48
CA ASP A 616 -20.89 5.62 -26.94
C ASP A 616 -19.61 5.74 -26.07
N ASN A 617 -19.70 6.41 -24.89
CA ASN A 617 -18.58 6.57 -24.00
C ASN A 617 -18.44 5.38 -23.04
N ASN A 618 -17.84 4.32 -23.55
CA ASN A 618 -17.60 3.07 -22.82
C ASN A 618 -16.65 3.24 -21.61
N GLU A 619 -15.74 4.22 -21.65
CA GLU A 619 -14.82 4.49 -20.55
C GLU A 619 -15.57 5.05 -19.32
N LYS A 620 -16.48 6.00 -19.55
CA LYS A 620 -17.33 6.53 -18.47
C LYS A 620 -18.26 5.47 -17.87
N TYR A 621 -18.76 4.56 -18.71
CA TYR A 621 -19.55 3.42 -18.22
C TYR A 621 -18.71 2.54 -17.30
N ASP A 622 -17.52 2.11 -17.77
CA ASP A 622 -16.61 1.28 -16.98
C ASP A 622 -16.24 1.97 -15.65
N GLU A 623 -15.93 3.26 -15.66
CA GLU A 623 -15.64 4.05 -14.46
C GLU A 623 -16.81 4.05 -13.47
N SER A 624 -18.01 4.38 -13.95
CA SER A 624 -19.22 4.43 -13.11
C SER A 624 -19.55 3.08 -12.47
N VAL A 625 -19.44 1.99 -13.24
CA VAL A 625 -19.65 0.61 -12.74
C VAL A 625 -18.59 0.25 -11.70
N CYS A 626 -17.33 0.56 -11.98
CA CYS A 626 -16.23 0.29 -11.05
C CYS A 626 -16.37 1.05 -9.73
N ASP A 627 -16.73 2.33 -9.78
CA ASP A 627 -16.88 3.17 -8.59
C ASP A 627 -18.09 2.73 -7.75
N ASN A 628 -19.20 2.40 -8.39
CA ASN A 628 -20.36 1.83 -7.69
C ASN A 628 -20.01 0.48 -7.02
N PHE A 629 -19.25 -0.40 -7.71
CA PHE A 629 -18.84 -1.68 -7.15
C PHE A 629 -17.88 -1.52 -5.97
N LYS A 630 -16.93 -0.59 -6.02
CA LYS A 630 -15.99 -0.29 -4.93
C LYS A 630 -16.68 0.25 -3.69
N ASN A 631 -17.76 1.00 -3.87
CA ASN A 631 -18.54 1.52 -2.76
C ASN A 631 -19.25 0.36 -2.04
N PRO A 632 -19.02 0.12 -0.74
CA PRO A 632 -19.72 -0.92 0.01
C PRO A 632 -21.25 -0.84 -0.09
N GLU A 633 -21.79 0.38 -0.07
CA GLU A 633 -23.25 0.65 -0.17
C GLU A 633 -23.74 0.74 -1.63
N GLY A 634 -22.85 0.55 -2.60
CA GLY A 634 -23.21 0.57 -4.01
C GLY A 634 -24.07 -0.64 -4.40
N GLU A 635 -25.05 -0.40 -5.25
CA GLU A 635 -26.04 -1.42 -5.65
C GLU A 635 -25.41 -2.60 -6.40
N ILE A 636 -24.34 -2.35 -7.20
CA ILE A 636 -23.67 -3.39 -7.97
C ILE A 636 -22.89 -4.29 -7.02
N ASN A 637 -23.23 -5.58 -7.00
CA ASN A 637 -22.61 -6.55 -6.10
C ASN A 637 -21.90 -7.70 -6.83
N ILE A 638 -22.07 -7.84 -8.14
CA ILE A 638 -21.39 -8.80 -8.99
C ILE A 638 -20.81 -8.10 -10.23
N LEU A 639 -19.48 -8.21 -10.44
CA LEU A 639 -18.83 -7.80 -11.68
C LEU A 639 -18.56 -8.99 -12.58
N ILE A 640 -18.98 -8.93 -13.83
CA ILE A 640 -18.76 -9.96 -14.84
C ILE A 640 -17.79 -9.41 -15.86
N VAL A 641 -16.65 -10.09 -16.03
CA VAL A 641 -15.57 -9.62 -16.91
C VAL A 641 -15.05 -10.75 -17.80
N LYS A 642 -14.33 -10.40 -18.86
CA LYS A 642 -13.53 -11.35 -19.64
C LYS A 642 -12.03 -11.19 -19.34
N ASP A 643 -11.43 -10.06 -19.69
CA ASP A 643 -10.02 -9.72 -19.43
C ASP A 643 -9.86 -8.35 -18.77
N LYS A 644 -10.82 -7.45 -18.95
CA LYS A 644 -10.82 -6.16 -18.27
C LYS A 644 -10.89 -6.35 -16.75
N LEU A 645 -10.31 -5.43 -16.01
CA LEU A 645 -10.26 -5.41 -14.54
C LEU A 645 -9.47 -6.54 -13.86
N LEU A 646 -9.00 -7.54 -14.59
CA LEU A 646 -8.11 -8.56 -14.02
C LEU A 646 -6.76 -7.97 -13.61
N THR A 647 -6.41 -6.82 -14.16
CA THR A 647 -5.18 -6.08 -13.82
C THR A 647 -5.51 -4.64 -13.50
N GLY A 648 -4.85 -4.08 -12.46
CA GLY A 648 -4.97 -2.68 -12.09
C GLY A 648 -6.25 -2.27 -11.36
N PHE A 649 -7.25 -3.14 -11.25
CA PHE A 649 -8.49 -2.86 -10.51
C PHE A 649 -8.31 -3.17 -9.03
N ASP A 650 -8.62 -2.22 -8.17
CA ASP A 650 -8.55 -2.34 -6.73
C ASP A 650 -9.93 -2.15 -6.10
N ALA A 651 -10.46 -3.23 -5.50
CA ALA A 651 -11.75 -3.25 -4.83
C ALA A 651 -11.68 -4.17 -3.60
N PRO A 652 -11.33 -3.63 -2.41
CA PRO A 652 -11.23 -4.41 -1.17
C PRO A 652 -12.47 -5.21 -0.82
N VAL A 653 -13.64 -4.70 -1.18
CA VAL A 653 -14.94 -5.34 -0.97
C VAL A 653 -15.13 -6.65 -1.77
N ALA A 654 -14.33 -6.89 -2.81
CA ALA A 654 -14.35 -8.14 -3.57
C ALA A 654 -13.80 -9.29 -2.71
N GLY A 655 -14.68 -10.23 -2.33
CA GLY A 655 -14.33 -11.36 -1.49
C GLY A 655 -14.16 -12.67 -2.24
N VAL A 656 -14.85 -12.83 -3.38
CA VAL A 656 -14.85 -14.07 -4.17
C VAL A 656 -14.56 -13.79 -5.64
N LEU A 657 -13.70 -14.63 -6.22
CA LEU A 657 -13.41 -14.69 -7.65
C LEU A 657 -13.87 -16.03 -8.22
N TYR A 658 -14.88 -16.00 -9.08
CA TYR A 658 -15.33 -17.16 -9.84
C TYR A 658 -14.60 -17.20 -11.18
N ILE A 659 -13.95 -18.33 -11.50
CA ILE A 659 -13.14 -18.50 -12.71
C ILE A 659 -13.79 -19.52 -13.63
N ASP A 660 -14.34 -19.06 -14.76
CA ASP A 660 -14.82 -19.86 -15.86
C ASP A 660 -14.04 -19.58 -17.16
N LYS A 661 -12.72 -19.65 -17.05
CA LYS A 661 -11.83 -19.37 -18.16
C LYS A 661 -10.49 -20.10 -18.00
N SER A 662 -9.95 -20.61 -19.11
CA SER A 662 -8.56 -21.04 -19.12
C SER A 662 -7.65 -19.81 -18.94
N MET A 663 -6.79 -19.86 -17.96
CA MET A 663 -5.83 -18.80 -17.69
C MET A 663 -4.40 -19.32 -17.74
N GLN A 664 -3.49 -18.54 -18.30
CA GLN A 664 -2.06 -18.78 -18.17
C GLN A 664 -1.59 -18.29 -16.82
N GLU A 665 -0.54 -18.89 -16.29
CA GLU A 665 0.04 -18.68 -14.95
C GLU A 665 0.04 -17.24 -14.49
N HIS A 666 0.55 -16.36 -15.32
CA HIS A 666 0.70 -14.94 -15.02
C HIS A 666 -0.64 -14.19 -14.91
N ASN A 667 -1.57 -14.45 -15.84
CA ASN A 667 -2.90 -13.85 -15.82
C ASN A 667 -3.71 -14.37 -14.62
N LEU A 668 -3.49 -15.63 -14.23
CA LEU A 668 -4.10 -16.22 -13.04
C LEU A 668 -3.63 -15.50 -11.77
N LEU A 669 -2.32 -15.33 -11.58
CA LEU A 669 -1.78 -14.59 -10.43
C LEU A 669 -2.31 -13.15 -10.33
N GLN A 670 -2.53 -12.49 -11.46
CA GLN A 670 -3.12 -11.15 -11.48
C GLN A 670 -4.61 -11.15 -11.13
N ALA A 671 -5.35 -12.15 -11.57
CA ALA A 671 -6.77 -12.29 -11.28
C ALA A 671 -7.02 -12.61 -9.80
N ILE A 672 -6.28 -13.58 -9.24
CA ILE A 672 -6.44 -13.98 -7.83
C ILE A 672 -6.09 -12.85 -6.86
N ALA A 673 -5.15 -12.00 -7.24
CA ALA A 673 -4.79 -10.82 -6.46
C ALA A 673 -5.88 -9.73 -6.41
N ARG A 674 -7.04 -9.94 -7.05
CA ARG A 674 -8.20 -9.03 -6.93
C ARG A 674 -8.95 -9.24 -5.62
N VAL A 675 -8.91 -10.45 -5.07
CA VAL A 675 -9.66 -10.81 -3.86
C VAL A 675 -8.81 -10.96 -2.60
N ASN A 676 -7.51 -10.72 -2.67
CA ASN A 676 -6.60 -10.80 -1.52
C ASN A 676 -6.45 -9.47 -0.73
N ARG A 677 -7.35 -8.50 -0.92
CA ARG A 677 -7.31 -7.23 -0.18
C ARG A 677 -7.93 -7.38 1.19
N VAL A 678 -7.31 -6.71 2.16
CA VAL A 678 -7.89 -6.54 3.51
C VAL A 678 -9.16 -5.72 3.43
N TYR A 679 -10.23 -6.18 4.05
CA TYR A 679 -11.50 -5.47 4.13
C TYR A 679 -12.32 -5.96 5.32
N LYS A 680 -12.66 -5.10 6.27
CA LYS A 680 -13.42 -5.45 7.49
C LYS A 680 -12.95 -6.78 8.08
N ASP A 681 -13.88 -7.69 8.36
CA ASP A 681 -13.64 -9.02 8.93
C ASP A 681 -13.37 -10.09 7.84
N LYS A 682 -12.79 -9.70 6.70
CA LYS A 682 -12.41 -10.63 5.65
C LYS A 682 -11.09 -11.31 5.99
N ASP A 683 -11.14 -12.57 6.43
CA ASP A 683 -9.97 -13.36 6.80
C ASP A 683 -9.19 -13.88 5.58
N PHE A 684 -9.88 -14.12 4.45
CA PHE A 684 -9.29 -14.64 3.22
C PHE A 684 -10.06 -14.21 1.97
N GLY A 685 -9.41 -14.26 0.81
CA GLY A 685 -10.03 -14.18 -0.50
C GLY A 685 -10.36 -15.57 -1.01
N LEU A 686 -11.56 -15.79 -1.53
CA LEU A 686 -11.99 -17.11 -2.04
C LEU A 686 -11.90 -17.15 -3.57
N ILE A 687 -11.31 -18.22 -4.08
CA ILE A 687 -11.22 -18.53 -5.52
C ILE A 687 -12.06 -19.78 -5.77
N VAL A 688 -13.10 -19.63 -6.59
CA VAL A 688 -13.94 -20.75 -7.02
C VAL A 688 -13.65 -21.03 -8.49
N ASP A 689 -13.06 -22.19 -8.77
CA ASP A 689 -12.54 -22.55 -10.10
C ASP A 689 -13.40 -23.62 -10.76
N TYR A 690 -14.04 -23.25 -11.88
CA TYR A 690 -14.85 -24.14 -12.73
C TYR A 690 -14.09 -24.69 -13.95
N TRP A 691 -12.84 -24.25 -14.15
CA TRP A 691 -12.04 -24.63 -15.32
C TRP A 691 -10.90 -25.60 -15.00
N GLY A 692 -10.50 -25.71 -13.73
CA GLY A 692 -9.37 -26.54 -13.30
C GLY A 692 -8.02 -25.87 -13.55
N VAL A 693 -7.95 -24.53 -13.39
CA VAL A 693 -6.72 -23.74 -13.63
C VAL A 693 -5.66 -23.95 -12.56
N PHE A 694 -6.02 -24.43 -11.37
CA PHE A 694 -5.08 -24.62 -10.25
C PHE A 694 -4.06 -25.73 -10.53
N SER A 695 -4.46 -26.80 -11.25
CA SER A 695 -3.51 -27.84 -11.66
C SER A 695 -2.39 -27.33 -12.57
N LYS A 696 -2.65 -26.23 -13.29
CA LYS A 696 -1.64 -25.53 -14.11
C LYS A 696 -0.76 -24.61 -13.26
N LEU A 697 -1.31 -24.04 -12.20
CA LEU A 697 -0.57 -23.21 -11.25
C LEU A 697 0.45 -24.07 -10.50
N ASN A 698 0.07 -25.24 -9.98
CA ASN A 698 1.01 -26.17 -9.34
C ASN A 698 2.13 -26.61 -10.29
N LYS A 699 1.81 -26.93 -11.56
CA LYS A 699 2.83 -27.22 -12.57
C LYS A 699 3.76 -26.01 -12.86
N ALA A 700 3.22 -24.84 -12.82
CA ALA A 700 4.01 -23.61 -12.97
C ALA A 700 4.93 -23.40 -11.78
N ILE A 701 4.47 -23.66 -10.59
CA ILE A 701 5.23 -23.63 -9.35
C ILE A 701 6.32 -24.72 -9.38
N ASP A 702 6.01 -25.95 -9.80
CA ASP A 702 7.00 -27.04 -9.94
C ASP A 702 8.10 -26.71 -10.96
N MET A 703 7.77 -26.05 -12.08
CA MET A 703 8.78 -25.55 -13.03
C MET A 703 9.72 -24.48 -12.46
N TYR A 704 9.37 -23.84 -11.35
CA TYR A 704 10.26 -22.95 -10.63
C TYR A 704 11.33 -23.68 -9.85
N ASN A 705 10.98 -24.83 -9.28
CA ASN A 705 11.88 -25.64 -8.46
C ASN A 705 13.01 -26.28 -9.28
N ASP A 706 12.81 -26.55 -10.57
CA ASP A 706 13.79 -27.19 -11.46
C ASP A 706 14.85 -26.25 -12.03
N ALA A 707 14.76 -24.95 -11.83
CA ALA A 707 15.76 -24.02 -12.32
C ALA A 707 16.88 -23.80 -11.28
N GLU A 708 17.85 -24.67 -11.26
CA GLU A 708 19.20 -24.40 -10.73
C GLU A 708 19.75 -23.08 -11.28
N SER A 709 19.47 -21.96 -10.67
CA SER A 709 20.13 -20.71 -10.99
C SER A 709 20.56 -19.97 -9.74
N LYS A 710 21.81 -19.57 -9.72
CA LYS A 710 22.49 -18.72 -8.72
C LYS A 710 21.80 -17.36 -8.44
N PHE A 711 20.57 -17.18 -8.88
CA PHE A 711 19.74 -15.99 -8.74
C PHE A 711 18.42 -16.27 -8.01
N ASN A 712 18.33 -17.35 -7.26
CA ASN A 712 17.11 -17.75 -6.53
C ASN A 712 16.89 -16.84 -5.31
N GLN A 713 16.29 -15.68 -5.55
CA GLN A 713 15.63 -14.87 -4.49
C GLN A 713 14.11 -15.13 -4.42
N PHE A 714 13.62 -16.13 -5.13
CA PHE A 714 12.20 -16.50 -5.14
C PHE A 714 12.07 -17.97 -4.73
N ASP A 715 11.37 -18.23 -3.62
CA ASP A 715 10.95 -19.55 -3.22
C ASP A 715 9.52 -19.80 -3.73
N SER A 716 9.30 -20.92 -4.42
CA SER A 716 7.97 -21.36 -4.86
C SER A 716 7.00 -21.48 -3.68
N LYS A 717 7.51 -21.83 -2.50
CA LYS A 717 6.77 -21.83 -1.25
C LYS A 717 6.12 -20.49 -0.91
N ASP A 718 6.64 -19.38 -1.41
CA ASP A 718 6.03 -18.06 -1.21
C ASP A 718 4.62 -17.92 -1.83
N ILE A 719 4.32 -18.72 -2.88
CA ILE A 719 2.96 -18.78 -3.46
C ILE A 719 2.17 -19.94 -2.85
N GLU A 720 2.80 -21.10 -2.68
CA GLU A 720 2.15 -22.27 -2.09
C GLU A 720 1.64 -21.95 -0.67
N ASP A 721 2.47 -21.32 0.14
CA ASP A 721 2.12 -20.89 1.51
C ASP A 721 1.07 -19.77 1.55
N ALA A 722 0.78 -19.13 0.43
CA ALA A 722 -0.21 -18.04 0.32
C ALA A 722 -1.59 -18.50 -0.20
N ILE A 723 -1.66 -19.72 -0.75
CA ILE A 723 -2.90 -20.28 -1.32
C ILE A 723 -3.18 -21.63 -0.64
N PHE A 724 -4.26 -21.69 0.12
CA PHE A 724 -4.64 -22.85 0.90
C PHE A 724 -5.79 -23.62 0.25
N GLY A 725 -5.64 -24.93 0.13
CA GLY A 725 -6.76 -25.84 -0.17
C GLY A 725 -7.50 -26.24 1.12
N PRO A 726 -8.79 -26.66 1.05
CA PRO A 726 -9.54 -27.12 2.22
C PRO A 726 -8.86 -28.28 2.98
N VAL A 727 -8.11 -29.12 2.26
CA VAL A 727 -7.35 -30.24 2.84
C VAL A 727 -6.13 -29.74 3.62
N ASP A 728 -5.46 -28.71 3.13
CA ASP A 728 -4.26 -28.14 3.77
C ASP A 728 -4.62 -27.45 5.08
N GLU A 729 -5.73 -26.73 5.11
CA GLU A 729 -6.24 -26.11 6.34
C GLU A 729 -6.66 -27.14 7.38
N LYS A 730 -7.28 -28.24 6.96
CA LYS A 730 -7.60 -29.35 7.87
C LYS A 730 -6.33 -29.97 8.46
N ASN A 731 -5.32 -30.23 7.65
CA ASN A 731 -4.04 -30.78 8.11
C ASN A 731 -3.34 -29.82 9.09
N LYS A 732 -3.32 -28.52 8.79
CA LYS A 732 -2.77 -27.49 9.70
C LYS A 732 -3.52 -27.41 11.02
N LEU A 733 -4.84 -27.54 10.99
CA LEU A 733 -5.67 -27.60 12.19
C LEU A 733 -5.34 -28.83 13.04
N GLU A 734 -5.20 -30.01 12.39
CA GLU A 734 -4.81 -31.24 13.06
C GLU A 734 -3.40 -31.15 13.68
N GLU A 735 -2.42 -30.57 12.96
CA GLU A 735 -1.08 -30.34 13.49
C GLU A 735 -1.07 -29.33 14.65
N SER A 736 -1.83 -28.25 14.54
CA SER A 736 -1.95 -27.24 15.59
C SER A 736 -2.62 -27.82 16.83
N ASN A 737 -3.66 -28.61 16.66
CA ASN A 737 -4.32 -29.33 17.73
C ASN A 737 -3.36 -30.32 18.43
N LYS A 738 -2.58 -31.05 17.65
CA LYS A 738 -1.54 -31.94 18.19
C LYS A 738 -0.50 -31.18 18.99
N LYS A 739 0.00 -30.04 18.49
CA LYS A 739 0.95 -29.18 19.22
C LYS A 739 0.37 -28.66 20.54
N ILE A 740 -0.92 -28.29 20.56
CA ILE A 740 -1.62 -27.89 21.79
C ILE A 740 -1.66 -29.06 22.78
N TRP A 741 -2.03 -30.26 22.33
CA TRP A 741 -2.04 -31.45 23.21
C TRP A 741 -0.65 -31.81 23.69
N ASP A 742 0.39 -31.66 22.88
CA ASP A 742 1.78 -31.90 23.27
C ASP A 742 2.25 -30.97 24.41
N LEU A 743 1.72 -29.73 24.50
CA LEU A 743 1.97 -28.83 25.64
C LEU A 743 1.42 -29.38 26.96
N PHE A 744 0.34 -30.18 26.91
CA PHE A 744 -0.28 -30.77 28.07
C PHE A 744 0.23 -32.19 28.41
N ASN A 745 1.04 -32.78 27.55
CA ASN A 745 1.60 -34.14 27.77
C ASN A 745 2.45 -34.27 29.04
N ASN A 746 2.98 -33.17 29.57
CA ASN A 746 3.76 -33.13 30.79
C ASN A 746 2.93 -32.86 32.06
N ILE A 747 1.62 -32.66 31.94
CA ILE A 747 0.73 -32.46 33.08
C ILE A 747 0.21 -33.81 33.57
N PRO A 748 0.47 -34.20 34.83
CA PRO A 748 -0.01 -35.47 35.35
C PRO A 748 -1.53 -35.60 35.25
N SER A 749 -2.03 -36.78 34.94
CA SER A 749 -3.47 -37.07 34.85
C SER A 749 -4.24 -36.88 36.16
N SER A 750 -3.49 -36.69 37.27
CA SER A 750 -3.99 -36.37 38.62
C SER A 750 -3.93 -34.87 38.96
N ALA A 751 -3.59 -34.02 37.98
CA ALA A 751 -3.50 -32.57 38.20
C ALA A 751 -4.83 -31.95 38.66
N THR A 752 -4.78 -31.06 39.62
CA THR A 752 -5.94 -30.32 40.10
C THR A 752 -6.35 -29.21 39.14
N SER A 753 -7.57 -28.72 39.26
CA SER A 753 -8.07 -27.65 38.37
C SER A 753 -7.19 -26.39 38.34
N ASN A 754 -6.35 -26.15 39.38
CA ASN A 754 -5.44 -25.01 39.40
C ASN A 754 -4.14 -25.23 38.59
N GLU A 755 -3.75 -26.49 38.34
CA GLU A 755 -2.60 -26.83 37.52
C GLU A 755 -2.89 -26.77 36.02
N TRP A 756 -4.16 -26.74 35.64
CA TRP A 756 -4.63 -26.53 34.25
C TRP A 756 -4.82 -25.06 33.88
N GLN A 757 -4.55 -24.12 34.81
CA GLN A 757 -4.64 -22.67 34.58
C GLN A 757 -3.27 -22.06 34.23
N ILE A 758 -2.54 -22.68 33.31
CA ILE A 758 -1.25 -22.11 32.82
C ILE A 758 -1.52 -21.24 31.60
#